data_1f107cc499e24b53aab9b2a1515938d6
#
_entry.id   1f107cc499e24b53aab9b2a1515938d6
#
_cell.length_a   1.000
_cell.length_b   1.000
_cell.length_c   1.000
_cell.angle_alpha   90.00
_cell.angle_beta   90.00
_cell.angle_gamma   90.00
#
_symmetry.space_group_name_H-M   'P 1'
#
loop_
_entity.id
_entity.type
_entity.pdbx_description
1 polymer ?
#
loop_
_entity_poly.entity_id
_entity_poly.type
_entity_poly.pdbx_seq_one_letter_code
_entity_poly.pdbx_strand_id
1 'polypeptide(L)'
;MRNYFWFIAAILIIGMASCRRGDHFLKDKSYRERVEIRYGKQKQLGKNRFEEVFKIASNGLPLKEEEALKFILAYSSLSDIADYNGDFFLSNIRASFAARDTFSWGKTIPDELFRHFVLPVRVNNENLDSSRMVFFAELKDRIKKLSMQEAILEVNHWCHEKVTYRGTDDRTSSPLATVRTAYGRCGEESTFTVAALRSVCIPARQCYTPRWAHSDDNHAWVEVWAGGKWHYIGACEPEPVLDAAWFTAPAKRAMLVNTNVFGDYQGSEDILLKDERYIRINILSNYADTKRVYALVRDSSGKPVDSAAVEFQLYNYAEFYPLLRTYSNHKGLCSFQTGYGDLLIWASKNGNYAFSKICVRTSDTIKLDLSLRPGREYTLQEEFVPPAEKPAGYGTSDSLKETNKTRLAFEDRLRSAYEHTFIDSARAFRLAATLKLNPDTLWHFLYESRGNFRAITDFAGSTSGSGRAFLFPLLSAISLKDLRDVPFEVLMDNFNNAVFPGSSGGDRELFFKYILNPRVDNEWLRPYKSFLLKKFDNNFKARVRTDPGKLVEWVKNTVLIDEKANYSRAPLTPAGVYELKVADPHSRDIFFVAACRSMGVAARLEPGTRLPQYFFNNAWHDVMFGHTKLSSAERVKLTLDSDPDNDRKPEYYIHFTLEKFDNGFFRSLDYEADPRLGSFPCELDLAPGYYLMVTGNRLKDGTVLANLSFFNLVKGREMKQTIRLLKEPAQKVLGKLDMKNLYADIPIPGRISSADLILAWMEPDKEPTRHFIADLKAKKQDLEKKKARIIFLFRNEKDKNDFIAGTGREMPSSSLYLIPAKFNINMIPNTTGRPSGSILPVVTLINGRGEIIYLSQGYHIGTGDDLIRSLH
;
A
#
# COMPACT_ATOMS: atom_id res chain seq x y z
N MET A 1 -78.08 13.27 -2.29
CA MET A 1 -76.98 13.89 -1.53
C MET A 1 -76.01 12.87 -0.93
N ARG A 2 -75.83 11.68 -1.51
CA ARG A 2 -74.90 10.66 -0.93
C ARG A 2 -73.73 10.29 -1.86
N ASN A 3 -73.67 10.85 -3.06
CA ASN A 3 -72.62 10.55 -4.04
C ASN A 3 -71.55 11.66 -4.18
N TYR A 4 -71.68 12.81 -3.52
CA TYR A 4 -70.73 13.90 -3.56
C TYR A 4 -69.68 13.82 -2.47
N PHE A 5 -69.86 13.03 -1.39
CA PHE A 5 -68.89 12.88 -0.30
C PHE A 5 -67.69 11.99 -0.64
N TRP A 6 -67.86 11.05 -1.56
CA TRP A 6 -66.80 10.17 -2.00
C TRP A 6 -65.82 10.83 -3.01
N PHE A 7 -66.31 11.80 -3.80
CA PHE A 7 -65.42 12.51 -4.70
C PHE A 7 -64.53 13.54 -4.04
N ILE A 8 -64.96 14.14 -2.92
CA ILE A 8 -64.15 15.10 -2.16
C ILE A 8 -63.10 14.35 -1.32
N ALA A 9 -63.44 13.16 -0.79
CA ALA A 9 -62.49 12.32 -0.07
C ALA A 9 -61.38 11.72 -1.01
N ALA A 10 -61.73 11.37 -2.26
CA ALA A 10 -60.76 10.89 -3.24
C ALA A 10 -59.84 12.02 -3.74
N ILE A 11 -60.28 13.26 -3.86
CA ILE A 11 -59.47 14.42 -4.22
C ILE A 11 -58.58 14.85 -3.06
N LEU A 12 -58.97 14.69 -1.79
CA LEU A 12 -58.17 14.96 -0.62
C LEU A 12 -57.07 13.89 -0.42
N ILE A 13 -57.31 12.64 -0.81
CA ILE A 13 -56.31 11.57 -0.75
C ILE A 13 -55.30 11.69 -1.87
N ILE A 14 -55.70 12.15 -3.05
CA ILE A 14 -54.80 12.45 -4.19
C ILE A 14 -54.00 13.74 -3.91
N GLY A 15 -54.55 14.71 -3.17
CA GLY A 15 -53.83 15.94 -2.73
C GLY A 15 -52.78 15.72 -1.67
N MET A 16 -52.81 14.64 -0.86
CA MET A 16 -51.75 14.34 0.09
C MET A 16 -50.63 13.48 -0.47
N ALA A 17 -50.76 12.92 -1.67
CA ALA A 17 -49.66 12.23 -2.36
C ALA A 17 -48.81 13.16 -3.23
N SER A 18 -49.06 14.50 -3.26
CA SER A 18 -48.45 15.43 -4.20
C SER A 18 -47.68 16.58 -3.59
N CYS A 19 -47.06 16.43 -2.43
CA CYS A 19 -46.18 17.48 -1.91
C CYS A 19 -45.04 16.95 -1.05
N ARG A 20 -44.21 16.10 -1.62
CA ARG A 20 -42.79 16.07 -1.31
C ARG A 20 -41.98 16.42 -2.58
N ARG A 21 -42.16 17.58 -3.14
CA ARG A 21 -41.10 18.22 -3.94
C ARG A 21 -40.01 18.66 -2.97
N GLY A 22 -39.42 17.68 -2.30
CA GLY A 22 -38.25 17.86 -1.47
C GLY A 22 -37.06 18.16 -2.38
N ASP A 23 -36.15 19.01 -1.90
CA ASP A 23 -34.87 19.25 -2.55
C ASP A 23 -34.03 17.97 -2.50
N HIS A 24 -34.09 17.19 -3.58
CA HIS A 24 -33.40 15.91 -3.71
C HIS A 24 -31.88 16.08 -3.76
N PHE A 25 -31.15 15.30 -2.99
CA PHE A 25 -29.68 15.14 -3.15
C PHE A 25 -29.35 14.46 -4.48
N LEU A 26 -30.06 13.38 -4.81
CA LEU A 26 -29.94 12.68 -6.10
C LEU A 26 -30.97 13.26 -7.08
N LYS A 27 -30.61 14.29 -7.86
CA LYS A 27 -31.55 15.01 -8.73
C LYS A 27 -32.10 14.15 -9.88
N ASP A 28 -31.29 13.26 -10.45
CA ASP A 28 -31.68 12.37 -11.54
C ASP A 28 -32.52 11.20 -10.99
N LYS A 29 -33.76 11.05 -11.52
CA LYS A 29 -34.72 10.02 -11.07
C LYS A 29 -34.19 8.61 -11.34
N SER A 30 -33.62 8.38 -12.52
CA SER A 30 -33.11 7.05 -12.89
C SER A 30 -31.91 6.64 -12.04
N TYR A 31 -31.08 7.61 -11.66
CA TYR A 31 -29.98 7.38 -10.73
C TYR A 31 -30.50 7.03 -9.33
N ARG A 32 -31.54 7.74 -8.80
CA ARG A 32 -32.16 7.38 -7.53
C ARG A 32 -32.68 5.95 -7.52
N GLU A 33 -33.38 5.54 -8.58
CA GLU A 33 -33.91 4.18 -8.72
C GLU A 33 -32.77 3.13 -8.69
N ARG A 34 -31.64 3.39 -9.35
CA ARG A 34 -30.47 2.51 -9.27
C ARG A 34 -29.88 2.44 -7.86
N VAL A 35 -29.80 3.59 -7.18
CA VAL A 35 -29.33 3.64 -5.78
C VAL A 35 -30.27 2.85 -4.86
N GLU A 36 -31.59 2.99 -5.00
CA GLU A 36 -32.56 2.23 -4.18
C GLU A 36 -32.45 0.72 -4.41
N ILE A 37 -32.30 0.27 -5.64
CA ILE A 37 -32.09 -1.15 -5.97
C ILE A 37 -30.81 -1.65 -5.31
N ARG A 38 -29.74 -0.90 -5.43
CA ARG A 38 -28.42 -1.24 -4.85
C ARG A 38 -28.46 -1.26 -3.33
N TYR A 39 -29.07 -0.26 -2.72
CA TYR A 39 -29.32 -0.19 -1.27
C TYR A 39 -30.10 -1.40 -0.77
N GLY A 40 -31.14 -1.82 -1.51
CA GLY A 40 -31.91 -3.02 -1.20
C GLY A 40 -31.04 -4.29 -1.20
N LYS A 41 -30.17 -4.47 -2.20
CA LYS A 41 -29.21 -5.58 -2.26
C LYS A 41 -28.25 -5.54 -1.07
N GLN A 42 -27.71 -4.37 -0.76
CA GLN A 42 -26.75 -4.18 0.33
C GLN A 42 -27.40 -4.47 1.70
N LYS A 43 -28.66 -4.02 1.89
CA LYS A 43 -29.45 -4.32 3.08
C LYS A 43 -29.71 -5.83 3.24
N GLN A 44 -29.95 -6.54 2.15
CA GLN A 44 -30.10 -8.00 2.18
C GLN A 44 -28.76 -8.70 2.53
N LEU A 45 -27.64 -8.23 1.98
CA LEU A 45 -26.32 -8.74 2.31
C LEU A 45 -25.97 -8.50 3.79
N GLY A 46 -26.28 -7.29 4.28
CA GLY A 46 -26.05 -6.87 5.67
C GLY A 46 -27.19 -7.15 6.63
N LYS A 47 -28.13 -8.07 6.31
CA LYS A 47 -29.34 -8.32 7.11
C LYS A 47 -29.09 -8.62 8.59
N ASN A 48 -27.97 -9.27 8.91
CA ASN A 48 -27.60 -9.62 10.27
C ASN A 48 -27.13 -8.40 11.10
N ARG A 49 -26.88 -7.27 10.45
CA ARG A 49 -26.54 -5.98 11.06
C ARG A 49 -27.55 -4.88 10.70
N PHE A 50 -28.79 -5.27 10.43
CA PHE A 50 -29.83 -4.32 10.01
C PHE A 50 -30.07 -3.22 11.05
N GLU A 51 -30.19 -3.58 12.31
CA GLU A 51 -30.47 -2.63 13.41
C GLU A 51 -29.33 -1.60 13.55
N GLU A 52 -28.09 -2.01 13.46
CA GLU A 52 -26.92 -1.17 13.68
C GLU A 52 -26.59 -0.28 12.48
N VAL A 53 -26.86 -0.75 11.25
CA VAL A 53 -26.38 -0.08 10.03
C VAL A 53 -27.51 0.58 9.25
N PHE A 54 -28.62 -0.13 9.01
CA PHE A 54 -29.62 0.28 8.01
C PHE A 54 -30.88 0.91 8.60
N LYS A 55 -31.25 0.60 9.84
CA LYS A 55 -32.45 1.09 10.50
C LYS A 55 -32.52 2.61 10.56
N ILE A 56 -31.39 3.26 10.76
CA ILE A 56 -31.29 4.71 10.88
C ILE A 56 -31.85 5.44 9.64
N ALA A 57 -31.72 4.87 8.45
CA ALA A 57 -32.29 5.44 7.23
C ALA A 57 -33.83 5.48 7.22
N SER A 58 -34.49 4.75 8.10
CA SER A 58 -35.94 4.70 8.26
C SER A 58 -36.47 5.60 9.39
N ASN A 59 -35.58 6.34 10.08
CA ASN A 59 -35.91 7.11 11.28
C ASN A 59 -36.39 8.55 10.99
N GLY A 60 -36.92 8.83 9.78
CA GLY A 60 -37.47 10.16 9.45
C GLY A 60 -36.42 11.24 9.24
N LEU A 61 -35.30 10.89 8.67
CA LEU A 61 -34.24 11.83 8.30
C LEU A 61 -34.74 12.86 7.27
N PRO A 62 -34.15 14.09 7.22
CA PRO A 62 -34.31 14.98 6.10
C PRO A 62 -34.00 14.29 4.78
N LEU A 63 -34.78 14.55 3.72
CA LEU A 63 -34.70 13.83 2.44
C LEU A 63 -33.28 13.76 1.87
N LYS A 64 -32.53 14.88 1.92
CA LYS A 64 -31.14 14.94 1.46
C LYS A 64 -30.23 14.01 2.25
N GLU A 65 -30.36 13.94 3.57
CA GLU A 65 -29.57 13.06 4.43
C GLU A 65 -29.92 11.61 4.20
N GLU A 66 -31.24 11.28 4.07
CA GLU A 66 -31.69 9.94 3.76
C GLU A 66 -31.14 9.43 2.43
N GLU A 67 -31.26 10.24 1.34
CA GLU A 67 -30.76 9.87 0.02
C GLU A 67 -29.22 9.74 0.02
N ALA A 68 -28.50 10.62 0.70
CA ALA A 68 -27.07 10.54 0.82
C ALA A 68 -26.62 9.31 1.62
N LEU A 69 -27.33 8.97 2.70
CA LEU A 69 -27.06 7.77 3.49
C LEU A 69 -27.32 6.50 2.70
N LYS A 70 -28.44 6.44 1.98
CA LYS A 70 -28.73 5.31 1.09
C LYS A 70 -27.67 5.18 -0.01
N PHE A 71 -27.23 6.29 -0.60
CA PHE A 71 -26.13 6.31 -1.58
C PHE A 71 -24.83 5.74 -0.98
N ILE A 72 -24.41 6.22 0.18
CA ILE A 72 -23.17 5.73 0.84
C ILE A 72 -23.32 4.23 1.14
N LEU A 73 -24.40 3.79 1.80
CA LEU A 73 -24.61 2.39 2.16
C LEU A 73 -24.76 1.48 0.92
N ALA A 74 -25.38 1.96 -0.16
CA ALA A 74 -25.57 1.21 -1.40
C ALA A 74 -24.23 0.78 -2.04
N TYR A 75 -23.20 1.62 -1.91
CA TYR A 75 -21.90 1.41 -2.54
C TYR A 75 -20.77 1.11 -1.55
N SER A 76 -21.04 1.04 -0.25
CA SER A 76 -20.05 0.69 0.77
C SER A 76 -19.44 -0.69 0.56
N SER A 77 -18.16 -0.83 0.89
CA SER A 77 -17.47 -2.12 0.94
C SER A 77 -18.05 -3.01 2.03
N LEU A 78 -17.87 -4.31 1.90
CA LEU A 78 -18.34 -5.27 2.90
C LEU A 78 -17.73 -4.99 4.28
N SER A 79 -16.44 -4.63 4.35
CA SER A 79 -15.78 -4.24 5.59
C SER A 79 -16.44 -3.05 6.27
N ASP A 80 -16.93 -2.08 5.49
CA ASP A 80 -17.61 -0.91 6.04
C ASP A 80 -18.92 -1.29 6.71
N ILE A 81 -19.70 -2.17 6.08
CA ILE A 81 -20.97 -2.69 6.62
C ILE A 81 -20.72 -3.60 7.83
N ALA A 82 -19.62 -4.35 7.84
CA ALA A 82 -19.27 -5.24 8.93
C ALA A 82 -18.82 -4.50 10.19
N ASP A 83 -18.08 -3.41 10.05
CA ASP A 83 -17.30 -2.84 11.15
C ASP A 83 -17.78 -1.48 11.64
N TYR A 84 -18.65 -0.79 10.88
CA TYR A 84 -19.18 0.54 11.25
C TYR A 84 -20.71 0.52 11.34
N ASN A 85 -21.28 1.46 12.08
CA ASN A 85 -22.73 1.61 12.24
C ASN A 85 -23.28 2.77 11.39
N GLY A 86 -24.61 2.85 11.27
CA GLY A 86 -25.26 3.89 10.49
C GLY A 86 -25.03 5.30 10.98
N ASP A 87 -24.88 5.50 12.31
CA ASP A 87 -24.57 6.82 12.89
C ASP A 87 -23.21 7.35 12.47
N PHE A 88 -22.23 6.47 12.31
CA PHE A 88 -20.92 6.84 11.79
C PHE A 88 -21.04 7.45 10.38
N PHE A 89 -21.76 6.79 9.48
CA PHE A 89 -21.96 7.29 8.11
C PHE A 89 -22.77 8.59 8.10
N LEU A 90 -23.84 8.66 8.88
CA LEU A 90 -24.69 9.85 8.95
C LEU A 90 -23.91 11.07 9.49
N SER A 91 -23.06 10.88 10.48
CA SER A 91 -22.21 11.95 11.02
C SER A 91 -21.24 12.50 9.97
N ASN A 92 -20.64 11.62 9.16
CA ASN A 92 -19.76 12.01 8.05
C ASN A 92 -20.54 12.74 6.93
N ILE A 93 -21.76 12.32 6.62
CA ILE A 93 -22.64 12.98 5.64
C ILE A 93 -22.99 14.38 6.10
N ARG A 94 -23.40 14.56 7.35
CA ARG A 94 -23.74 15.87 7.95
C ARG A 94 -22.53 16.81 7.93
N ALA A 95 -21.34 16.31 8.26
CA ALA A 95 -20.11 17.09 8.18
C ALA A 95 -19.80 17.51 6.73
N SER A 96 -20.05 16.65 5.74
CA SER A 96 -19.85 16.98 4.32
C SER A 96 -20.82 18.07 3.84
N PHE A 97 -22.08 18.01 4.23
CA PHE A 97 -23.05 19.05 3.90
C PHE A 97 -22.72 20.37 4.62
N ALA A 98 -22.34 20.31 5.90
CA ALA A 98 -21.89 21.50 6.65
C ALA A 98 -20.67 22.16 5.99
N ALA A 99 -19.70 21.38 5.52
CA ALA A 99 -18.56 21.90 4.77
C ALA A 99 -19.00 22.55 3.45
N ARG A 100 -19.92 21.90 2.71
CA ARG A 100 -20.47 22.45 1.46
C ARG A 100 -21.13 23.81 1.65
N ASP A 101 -21.82 24.00 2.76
CA ASP A 101 -22.50 25.27 3.10
C ASP A 101 -21.54 26.33 3.64
N THR A 102 -20.43 25.92 4.25
CA THR A 102 -19.46 26.83 4.89
C THR A 102 -18.55 27.54 3.91
N PHE A 103 -18.08 26.83 2.86
CA PHE A 103 -17.06 27.37 1.95
C PHE A 103 -17.65 27.95 0.67
N SER A 104 -17.06 29.05 0.16
CA SER A 104 -17.50 29.74 -1.05
C SER A 104 -17.56 28.85 -2.27
N TRP A 105 -16.61 27.90 -2.41
CA TRP A 105 -16.55 26.92 -3.49
C TRP A 105 -17.58 25.80 -3.37
N GLY A 106 -18.11 25.54 -2.18
CA GLY A 106 -19.02 24.40 -1.96
C GLY A 106 -20.26 24.42 -2.86
N LYS A 107 -20.79 25.63 -3.18
CA LYS A 107 -21.93 25.80 -4.08
C LYS A 107 -21.58 25.70 -5.57
N THR A 108 -20.30 25.89 -5.94
CA THR A 108 -19.82 25.84 -7.33
C THR A 108 -19.36 24.43 -7.76
N ILE A 109 -19.16 23.52 -6.79
CA ILE A 109 -18.79 22.14 -7.06
C ILE A 109 -19.99 21.41 -7.67
N PRO A 110 -19.86 20.81 -8.87
CA PRO A 110 -20.89 19.98 -9.48
C PRO A 110 -21.36 18.86 -8.53
N ASP A 111 -22.65 18.58 -8.51
CA ASP A 111 -23.24 17.55 -7.64
C ASP A 111 -22.62 16.17 -7.85
N GLU A 112 -22.22 15.86 -9.07
CA GLU A 112 -21.54 14.60 -9.38
C GLU A 112 -20.17 14.53 -8.71
N LEU A 113 -19.35 15.58 -8.78
CA LEU A 113 -18.04 15.62 -8.12
C LEU A 113 -18.19 15.60 -6.60
N PHE A 114 -19.17 16.31 -6.05
CA PHE A 114 -19.45 16.23 -4.61
C PHE A 114 -19.81 14.81 -4.20
N ARG A 115 -20.69 14.17 -4.93
CA ARG A 115 -21.19 12.81 -4.64
C ARG A 115 -20.08 11.76 -4.67
N HIS A 116 -19.16 11.83 -5.65
CA HIS A 116 -18.17 10.79 -5.87
C HIS A 116 -16.79 11.09 -5.25
N PHE A 117 -16.44 12.36 -5.01
CA PHE A 117 -15.09 12.77 -4.61
C PHE A 117 -15.01 13.62 -3.33
N VAL A 118 -16.16 13.96 -2.72
CA VAL A 118 -16.23 14.65 -1.41
C VAL A 118 -16.93 13.79 -0.37
N LEU A 119 -18.15 13.33 -0.71
CA LEU A 119 -19.04 12.64 0.23
C LEU A 119 -18.49 11.30 0.74
N PRO A 120 -17.85 10.43 -0.08
CA PRO A 120 -17.33 9.15 0.39
C PRO A 120 -16.28 9.34 1.49
N VAL A 121 -16.37 8.49 2.54
CA VAL A 121 -15.43 8.52 3.67
C VAL A 121 -14.15 7.78 3.28
N ARG A 122 -14.29 6.55 2.79
CA ARG A 122 -13.18 5.69 2.41
C ARG A 122 -12.40 6.24 1.22
N VAL A 123 -11.08 6.19 1.32
CA VAL A 123 -10.14 6.61 0.28
C VAL A 123 -9.49 5.39 -0.38
N ASN A 124 -8.98 4.45 0.45
CA ASN A 124 -8.26 3.25 0.03
C ASN A 124 -8.74 2.04 0.88
N ASN A 125 -7.81 1.32 1.51
CA ASN A 125 -8.07 0.20 2.41
C ASN A 125 -7.80 0.53 3.89
N GLU A 126 -7.75 1.79 4.23
CA GLU A 126 -7.55 2.29 5.60
C GLU A 126 -8.69 1.91 6.53
N ASN A 127 -8.42 1.87 7.83
CA ASN A 127 -9.46 1.89 8.83
C ASN A 127 -10.10 3.29 8.87
N LEU A 128 -11.44 3.34 8.88
CA LEU A 128 -12.16 4.62 8.95
C LEU A 128 -12.19 5.14 10.38
N ASP A 129 -12.16 6.47 10.51
CA ASP A 129 -12.23 7.16 11.79
C ASP A 129 -13.02 8.47 11.70
N SER A 130 -13.04 9.25 12.77
CA SER A 130 -13.73 10.55 12.83
C SER A 130 -12.94 11.73 12.25
N SER A 131 -11.93 11.47 11.43
CA SER A 131 -11.04 12.50 10.87
C SER A 131 -11.77 13.63 10.18
N ARG A 132 -12.87 13.36 9.46
CA ARG A 132 -13.64 14.39 8.75
C ARG A 132 -14.10 15.52 9.66
N MET A 133 -14.65 15.18 10.83
CA MET A 133 -15.12 16.17 11.80
C MET A 133 -13.95 16.91 12.45
N VAL A 134 -12.89 16.21 12.81
CA VAL A 134 -11.69 16.79 13.44
C VAL A 134 -11.00 17.74 12.46
N PHE A 135 -10.75 17.31 11.24
CA PHE A 135 -10.05 18.12 10.24
C PHE A 135 -10.87 19.33 9.80
N PHE A 136 -12.20 19.17 9.64
CA PHE A 136 -13.07 20.34 9.41
C PHE A 136 -12.95 21.40 10.51
N ALA A 137 -12.95 20.97 11.78
CA ALA A 137 -12.84 21.88 12.91
C ALA A 137 -11.49 22.62 12.93
N GLU A 138 -10.39 21.96 12.59
CA GLU A 138 -9.06 22.57 12.55
C GLU A 138 -8.87 23.50 11.32
N LEU A 139 -9.41 23.11 10.17
CA LEU A 139 -9.14 23.78 8.89
C LEU A 139 -10.09 24.95 8.57
N LYS A 140 -11.36 24.90 9.02
CA LYS A 140 -12.41 25.81 8.57
C LYS A 140 -12.04 27.29 8.70
N ASP A 141 -11.48 27.70 9.84
CA ASP A 141 -11.14 29.12 10.09
C ASP A 141 -9.85 29.53 9.38
N ARG A 142 -8.97 28.59 9.11
CA ARG A 142 -7.70 28.79 8.41
C ARG A 142 -7.90 29.11 6.93
N ILE A 143 -8.88 28.47 6.27
CA ILE A 143 -9.03 28.54 4.81
C ILE A 143 -10.28 29.27 4.32
N LYS A 144 -11.25 29.61 5.17
CA LYS A 144 -12.56 30.15 4.76
C LYS A 144 -12.50 31.45 3.94
N LYS A 145 -11.37 32.18 3.99
CA LYS A 145 -11.17 33.43 3.25
C LYS A 145 -10.36 33.28 1.97
N LEU A 146 -9.84 32.08 1.72
CA LEU A 146 -9.00 31.77 0.57
C LEU A 146 -9.85 31.43 -0.65
N SER A 147 -9.27 31.54 -1.84
CA SER A 147 -9.80 30.90 -3.03
C SER A 147 -9.63 29.38 -2.91
N MET A 148 -10.34 28.61 -3.73
CA MET A 148 -10.24 27.16 -3.70
C MET A 148 -8.81 26.65 -3.99
N GLN A 149 -8.09 27.28 -4.92
CA GLN A 149 -6.71 26.90 -5.26
C GLN A 149 -5.75 27.18 -4.10
N GLU A 150 -5.85 28.36 -3.49
CA GLU A 150 -5.08 28.70 -2.29
C GLU A 150 -5.43 27.76 -1.14
N ALA A 151 -6.71 27.41 -0.95
CA ALA A 151 -7.14 26.48 0.09
C ALA A 151 -6.56 25.07 -0.13
N ILE A 152 -6.45 24.59 -1.36
CA ILE A 152 -5.81 23.30 -1.68
C ILE A 152 -4.35 23.30 -1.22
N LEU A 153 -3.58 24.32 -1.60
CA LEU A 153 -2.17 24.43 -1.19
C LEU A 153 -2.05 24.56 0.34
N GLU A 154 -2.92 25.36 0.96
CA GLU A 154 -2.93 25.58 2.41
C GLU A 154 -3.28 24.31 3.19
N VAL A 155 -4.22 23.50 2.71
CA VAL A 155 -4.53 22.19 3.32
C VAL A 155 -3.33 21.24 3.20
N ASN A 156 -2.61 21.24 2.08
CA ASN A 156 -1.42 20.40 1.92
C ASN A 156 -0.27 20.85 2.84
N HIS A 157 -0.09 22.16 3.04
CA HIS A 157 0.82 22.69 4.04
C HIS A 157 0.42 22.27 5.46
N TRP A 158 -0.88 22.36 5.80
CA TRP A 158 -1.38 21.85 7.07
C TRP A 158 -1.11 20.32 7.23
N CYS A 159 -1.22 19.54 6.16
CA CYS A 159 -0.86 18.13 6.20
C CYS A 159 0.64 17.94 6.50
N HIS A 160 1.53 18.73 5.90
CA HIS A 160 2.97 18.69 6.15
C HIS A 160 3.34 19.10 7.60
N GLU A 161 2.60 20.04 8.22
CA GLU A 161 2.75 20.35 9.64
C GLU A 161 2.53 19.13 10.55
N LYS A 162 1.69 18.18 10.13
CA LYS A 162 1.29 17.00 10.91
C LYS A 162 2.09 15.75 10.58
N VAL A 163 2.40 15.52 9.31
CA VAL A 163 2.90 14.24 8.80
C VAL A 163 4.03 14.45 7.80
N THR A 164 5.02 13.58 7.87
CA THR A 164 6.13 13.51 6.89
C THR A 164 6.29 12.09 6.39
N TYR A 165 6.92 11.91 5.23
CA TYR A 165 7.17 10.60 4.67
C TYR A 165 8.15 9.78 5.54
N ARG A 166 7.76 8.52 5.79
CA ARG A 166 8.64 7.47 6.30
C ARG A 166 8.09 6.11 5.90
N GLY A 167 8.94 5.23 5.34
CA GLY A 167 8.57 3.86 5.02
C GLY A 167 8.08 3.09 6.25
N THR A 168 7.00 2.34 6.07
CA THR A 168 6.37 1.48 7.09
C THR A 168 5.88 0.19 6.43
N ASP A 169 5.23 -0.71 7.20
CA ASP A 169 4.58 -1.91 6.64
C ASP A 169 3.39 -1.57 5.73
N ASP A 170 2.88 -2.57 5.03
CA ASP A 170 1.84 -2.40 3.98
C ASP A 170 0.46 -2.03 4.51
N ARG A 171 0.17 -2.20 5.80
CA ARG A 171 -1.12 -1.83 6.38
C ARG A 171 -1.33 -0.32 6.31
N THR A 172 -2.44 0.16 5.76
CA THR A 172 -2.78 1.58 5.72
C THR A 172 -3.43 2.01 7.03
N SER A 173 -2.78 2.90 7.77
CA SER A 173 -3.32 3.48 9.01
C SER A 173 -4.48 4.43 8.71
N SER A 174 -5.39 4.60 9.68
CA SER A 174 -6.42 5.63 9.59
C SER A 174 -5.83 7.04 9.59
N PRO A 175 -6.52 8.06 9.05
CA PRO A 175 -6.01 9.42 9.01
C PRO A 175 -5.61 9.99 10.37
N LEU A 176 -6.40 9.75 11.44
CA LEU A 176 -6.05 10.20 12.80
C LEU A 176 -4.88 9.42 13.40
N ALA A 177 -4.73 8.14 13.07
CA ALA A 177 -3.57 7.36 13.50
C ALA A 177 -2.29 7.83 12.81
N THR A 178 -2.36 8.20 11.53
CA THR A 178 -1.26 8.80 10.77
C THR A 178 -0.80 10.11 11.39
N VAL A 179 -1.75 11.00 11.73
CA VAL A 179 -1.45 12.26 12.46
C VAL A 179 -0.81 11.96 13.82
N ARG A 180 -1.36 11.00 14.59
CA ARG A 180 -0.81 10.60 15.90
C ARG A 180 0.63 10.10 15.79
N THR A 181 0.94 9.39 14.74
CA THR A 181 2.28 8.88 14.44
C THR A 181 3.26 9.97 13.98
N ALA A 182 2.75 11.05 13.38
CA ALA A 182 3.48 12.16 12.74
C ALA A 182 4.30 11.76 11.50
N TYR A 183 4.13 10.56 10.98
CA TYR A 183 4.67 10.13 9.68
C TYR A 183 3.84 8.98 9.08
N GLY A 184 4.01 8.76 7.79
CA GLY A 184 3.44 7.66 7.05
C GLY A 184 4.19 7.40 5.74
N ARG A 185 3.92 6.27 5.09
CA ARG A 185 4.32 6.06 3.69
C ARG A 185 3.36 6.78 2.74
N CYS A 186 3.66 6.81 1.46
CA CYS A 186 2.84 7.51 0.45
C CYS A 186 1.35 7.10 0.47
N GLY A 187 1.03 5.83 0.80
CA GLY A 187 -0.35 5.35 0.95
C GLY A 187 -1.09 6.02 2.11
N GLU A 188 -0.45 6.21 3.27
CA GLU A 188 -1.02 6.93 4.41
C GLU A 188 -1.10 8.44 4.17
N GLU A 189 -0.02 9.04 3.64
CA GLU A 189 0.02 10.48 3.37
C GLU A 189 -1.07 10.89 2.39
N SER A 190 -1.24 10.15 1.29
CA SER A 190 -2.28 10.42 0.30
C SER A 190 -3.69 10.17 0.83
N THR A 191 -3.90 9.12 1.64
CA THR A 191 -5.18 8.87 2.32
C THR A 191 -5.54 10.01 3.29
N PHE A 192 -4.57 10.44 4.10
CA PHE A 192 -4.74 11.56 5.03
C PHE A 192 -5.03 12.87 4.30
N THR A 193 -4.27 13.20 3.26
CA THR A 193 -4.45 14.44 2.48
C THR A 193 -5.80 14.46 1.77
N VAL A 194 -6.25 13.35 1.17
CA VAL A 194 -7.60 13.24 0.59
C VAL A 194 -8.68 13.42 1.65
N ALA A 195 -8.54 12.81 2.84
CA ALA A 195 -9.49 12.96 3.94
C ALA A 195 -9.56 14.42 4.40
N ALA A 196 -8.42 15.11 4.52
CA ALA A 196 -8.35 16.54 4.88
C ALA A 196 -9.05 17.43 3.84
N LEU A 197 -8.76 17.26 2.56
CA LEU A 197 -9.38 18.00 1.46
C LEU A 197 -10.89 17.77 1.40
N ARG A 198 -11.34 16.52 1.49
CA ARG A 198 -12.78 16.18 1.49
C ARG A 198 -13.50 16.75 2.71
N SER A 199 -12.83 16.88 3.87
CA SER A 199 -13.41 17.45 5.07
C SER A 199 -13.81 18.94 4.90
N VAL A 200 -13.15 19.64 3.98
CA VAL A 200 -13.41 21.05 3.65
C VAL A 200 -14.06 21.23 2.28
N CYS A 201 -14.77 20.21 1.83
CA CYS A 201 -15.54 20.21 0.58
C CYS A 201 -14.69 20.48 -0.67
N ILE A 202 -13.44 20.00 -0.73
CA ILE A 202 -12.61 20.00 -1.95
C ILE A 202 -12.66 18.60 -2.55
N PRO A 203 -13.13 18.43 -3.81
CA PRO A 203 -13.11 17.13 -4.46
C PRO A 203 -11.67 16.66 -4.62
N ALA A 204 -11.38 15.48 -4.06
CA ALA A 204 -10.05 14.89 -4.07
C ALA A 204 -10.11 13.38 -4.24
N ARG A 205 -9.09 12.82 -4.92
CA ARG A 205 -8.94 11.40 -5.15
C ARG A 205 -7.49 10.97 -4.99
N GLN A 206 -7.28 9.77 -4.45
CA GLN A 206 -5.97 9.15 -4.42
C GLN A 206 -5.65 8.61 -5.81
N CYS A 207 -4.49 8.96 -6.33
CA CYS A 207 -3.93 8.41 -7.56
C CYS A 207 -2.88 7.37 -7.21
N TYR A 208 -2.82 6.31 -7.98
CA TYR A 208 -1.94 5.19 -7.70
C TYR A 208 -1.29 4.64 -8.97
N THR A 209 0.03 4.60 -8.98
CA THR A 209 0.79 3.75 -9.89
C THR A 209 1.17 2.48 -9.14
N PRO A 210 0.58 1.33 -9.51
CA PRO A 210 0.80 0.10 -8.74
C PRO A 210 2.23 -0.41 -8.82
N ARG A 211 2.92 -0.12 -9.92
CA ARG A 211 4.32 -0.47 -10.17
C ARG A 211 4.95 0.51 -11.15
N TRP A 212 6.15 0.98 -10.84
CA TRP A 212 6.97 1.70 -11.79
C TRP A 212 7.67 0.75 -12.77
N ALA A 213 7.77 1.11 -14.05
CA ALA A 213 8.53 0.32 -15.01
C ALA A 213 10.05 0.45 -14.82
N HIS A 214 10.50 1.59 -14.33
CA HIS A 214 11.92 1.95 -14.24
C HIS A 214 12.54 1.74 -12.86
N SER A 215 11.74 1.39 -11.86
CA SER A 215 12.18 1.20 -10.48
C SER A 215 11.29 0.19 -9.78
N ASP A 216 11.85 -0.64 -8.88
CA ASP A 216 11.09 -1.62 -8.13
C ASP A 216 10.39 -0.95 -6.96
N ASP A 217 9.28 -0.27 -7.25
CA ASP A 217 8.43 0.42 -6.30
C ASP A 217 7.06 0.75 -6.90
N ASN A 218 6.21 1.35 -6.08
CA ASN A 218 4.91 1.94 -6.40
C ASN A 218 4.84 3.36 -5.85
N HIS A 219 3.80 4.11 -6.20
CA HIS A 219 3.58 5.42 -5.56
C HIS A 219 2.10 5.80 -5.55
N ALA A 220 1.71 6.52 -4.49
CA ALA A 220 0.38 7.09 -4.33
C ALA A 220 0.49 8.59 -4.03
N TRP A 221 -0.34 9.38 -4.72
CA TRP A 221 -0.43 10.83 -4.54
C TRP A 221 -1.88 11.30 -4.64
N VAL A 222 -2.09 12.59 -4.74
CA VAL A 222 -3.45 13.17 -4.71
C VAL A 222 -3.73 13.98 -5.97
N GLU A 223 -4.91 13.79 -6.57
CA GLU A 223 -5.51 14.76 -7.47
C GLU A 223 -6.65 15.51 -6.79
N VAL A 224 -6.73 16.79 -7.08
CA VAL A 224 -7.72 17.75 -6.57
C VAL A 224 -8.41 18.45 -7.74
N TRP A 225 -9.71 18.68 -7.62
CA TRP A 225 -10.45 19.40 -8.66
C TRP A 225 -10.54 20.88 -8.33
N ALA A 226 -10.11 21.75 -9.25
CA ALA A 226 -10.23 23.18 -9.16
C ALA A 226 -10.27 23.80 -10.57
N GLY A 227 -10.96 24.93 -10.73
CA GLY A 227 -11.00 25.64 -12.02
C GLY A 227 -11.53 24.83 -13.21
N GLY A 228 -12.36 23.79 -12.94
CA GLY A 228 -12.95 22.96 -14.00
C GLY A 228 -12.12 21.76 -14.43
N LYS A 229 -10.97 21.48 -13.79
CA LYS A 229 -10.10 20.33 -14.13
C LYS A 229 -9.45 19.71 -12.91
N TRP A 230 -8.88 18.52 -13.08
CA TRP A 230 -8.06 17.85 -12.08
C TRP A 230 -6.63 18.37 -12.13
N HIS A 231 -6.05 18.59 -10.96
CA HIS A 231 -4.65 18.95 -10.71
C HIS A 231 -4.03 17.94 -9.77
N TYR A 232 -2.73 17.71 -9.84
CA TYR A 232 -2.05 16.84 -8.87
C TYR A 232 -1.22 17.64 -7.87
N ILE A 233 -1.02 17.03 -6.69
CA ILE A 233 -0.15 17.51 -5.61
C ILE A 233 0.58 16.32 -4.97
N GLY A 234 1.77 16.55 -4.45
CA GLY A 234 2.44 15.63 -3.53
C GLY A 234 1.73 15.66 -2.17
N ALA A 235 1.34 14.48 -1.67
CA ALA A 235 0.64 14.39 -0.38
C ALA A 235 1.59 14.69 0.78
N CYS A 236 1.24 15.61 1.66
CA CYS A 236 2.11 16.10 2.74
C CYS A 236 3.45 16.69 2.24
N GLU A 237 3.57 16.96 0.95
CA GLU A 237 4.76 17.50 0.31
C GLU A 237 4.39 18.73 -0.54
N PRO A 238 4.00 19.84 0.08
CA PRO A 238 3.47 20.99 -0.63
C PRO A 238 4.55 21.67 -1.48
N GLU A 239 4.24 21.83 -2.76
CA GLU A 239 4.95 22.70 -3.68
C GLU A 239 4.23 24.07 -3.78
N PRO A 240 4.90 25.12 -4.24
CA PRO A 240 4.29 26.46 -4.26
C PRO A 240 3.16 26.61 -5.29
N VAL A 241 2.97 25.66 -6.18
CA VAL A 241 1.95 25.65 -7.24
C VAL A 241 1.37 24.25 -7.42
N LEU A 242 0.16 24.19 -7.98
CA LEU A 242 -0.42 22.91 -8.42
C LEU A 242 0.34 22.33 -9.62
N ASP A 243 0.17 21.05 -9.89
CA ASP A 243 0.82 20.32 -10.98
C ASP A 243 2.36 20.29 -10.89
N ALA A 244 2.87 20.34 -9.65
CA ALA A 244 4.29 20.24 -9.32
C ALA A 244 4.50 19.26 -8.17
N ALA A 245 5.44 18.32 -8.36
CA ALA A 245 5.86 17.36 -7.34
C ALA A 245 7.19 16.72 -7.75
N TRP A 246 7.92 16.11 -6.78
CA TRP A 246 9.15 15.39 -7.09
C TRP A 246 8.93 14.24 -8.08
N PHE A 247 7.75 13.60 -8.04
CA PHE A 247 7.40 12.48 -8.92
C PHE A 247 6.92 12.91 -10.32
N THR A 248 6.92 14.19 -10.66
CA THR A 248 6.50 14.68 -12.00
C THR A 248 7.27 13.99 -13.14
N ALA A 249 8.59 13.78 -13.00
CA ALA A 249 9.38 13.06 -14.00
C ALA A 249 9.09 11.55 -14.02
N PRO A 250 9.10 10.83 -12.87
CA PRO A 250 8.65 9.44 -12.81
C PRO A 250 7.26 9.21 -13.39
N ALA A 251 6.28 10.09 -13.11
CA ALA A 251 4.92 9.95 -13.61
C ALA A 251 4.83 10.00 -15.14
N LYS A 252 5.72 10.75 -15.81
CA LYS A 252 5.83 10.77 -17.28
C LYS A 252 6.31 9.45 -17.90
N ARG A 253 6.81 8.53 -17.07
CA ARG A 253 7.28 7.18 -17.44
C ARG A 253 6.40 6.06 -16.91
N ALA A 254 5.26 6.39 -16.32
CA ALA A 254 4.34 5.40 -15.79
C ALA A 254 3.72 4.55 -16.91
N MET A 255 3.43 3.29 -16.59
CA MET A 255 2.68 2.38 -17.46
C MET A 255 1.19 2.35 -17.13
N LEU A 256 0.84 2.76 -15.91
CA LEU A 256 -0.53 2.94 -15.44
C LEU A 256 -0.55 3.94 -14.29
N VAL A 257 -1.49 4.88 -14.33
CA VAL A 257 -1.96 5.65 -13.17
C VAL A 257 -3.45 5.48 -13.09
N ASN A 258 -3.95 5.04 -11.96
CA ASN A 258 -5.37 4.75 -11.78
C ASN A 258 -5.93 5.33 -10.48
N THR A 259 -7.25 5.40 -10.41
CA THR A 259 -7.97 5.73 -9.18
C THR A 259 -9.28 4.95 -9.11
N ASN A 260 -9.71 4.62 -7.91
CA ASN A 260 -11.02 4.03 -7.65
C ASN A 260 -12.02 5.16 -7.38
N VAL A 261 -13.12 5.16 -8.09
CA VAL A 261 -14.22 6.12 -7.92
C VAL A 261 -15.39 5.41 -7.27
N PHE A 262 -15.80 5.88 -6.12
CA PHE A 262 -16.92 5.33 -5.35
C PHE A 262 -18.25 5.52 -6.08
N GLY A 263 -19.07 4.48 -6.12
CA GLY A 263 -20.42 4.51 -6.72
C GLY A 263 -20.45 4.31 -8.24
N ASP A 264 -21.61 4.57 -8.85
CA ASP A 264 -21.85 4.46 -10.30
C ASP A 264 -21.51 5.80 -10.98
N TYR A 265 -20.20 6.08 -11.08
CA TYR A 265 -19.66 7.27 -11.73
C TYR A 265 -19.78 7.18 -13.26
N GLN A 266 -20.09 8.30 -13.92
CA GLN A 266 -20.31 8.37 -15.36
C GLN A 266 -19.34 9.33 -16.07
N GLY A 267 -18.10 9.46 -15.58
CA GLY A 267 -17.08 10.29 -16.21
C GLY A 267 -16.64 9.79 -17.59
N SER A 268 -15.84 10.63 -18.27
CA SER A 268 -15.32 10.37 -19.62
C SER A 268 -13.98 9.63 -19.66
N GLU A 269 -13.41 9.31 -18.49
CA GLU A 269 -12.09 8.68 -18.38
C GLU A 269 -12.12 7.22 -18.87
N ASP A 270 -10.96 6.69 -19.27
CA ASP A 270 -10.81 5.30 -19.70
C ASP A 270 -11.10 4.34 -18.54
N ILE A 271 -12.07 3.44 -18.70
CA ILE A 271 -12.53 2.52 -17.65
C ILE A 271 -11.70 1.25 -17.69
N LEU A 272 -10.97 0.97 -16.60
CA LEU A 272 -10.25 -0.29 -16.39
C LEU A 272 -11.17 -1.39 -15.85
N LEU A 273 -12.05 -1.02 -14.94
CA LEU A 273 -13.00 -1.94 -14.29
C LEU A 273 -14.27 -1.19 -13.93
N LYS A 274 -15.41 -1.75 -14.30
CA LYS A 274 -16.72 -1.33 -13.81
C LYS A 274 -17.30 -2.42 -12.94
N ASP A 275 -17.31 -2.16 -11.64
CA ASP A 275 -17.96 -3.02 -10.64
C ASP A 275 -19.33 -2.44 -10.27
N GLU A 276 -20.11 -3.20 -9.53
CA GLU A 276 -21.40 -2.75 -9.02
C GLU A 276 -21.28 -1.65 -7.95
N ARG A 277 -20.14 -1.46 -7.31
CA ARG A 277 -19.93 -0.53 -6.18
C ARG A 277 -18.95 0.58 -6.47
N TYR A 278 -18.06 0.39 -7.43
CA TYR A 278 -17.03 1.36 -7.79
C TYR A 278 -16.61 1.21 -9.24
N ILE A 279 -15.96 2.23 -9.73
CA ILE A 279 -15.35 2.21 -11.07
C ILE A 279 -13.87 2.50 -10.90
N ARG A 280 -13.00 1.68 -11.50
CA ARG A 280 -11.59 2.00 -11.62
C ARG A 280 -11.33 2.63 -12.96
N ILE A 281 -10.79 3.84 -12.96
CA ILE A 281 -10.47 4.60 -14.16
C ILE A 281 -8.96 4.73 -14.34
N ASN A 282 -8.54 4.76 -15.58
CA ASN A 282 -7.18 5.03 -16.01
C ASN A 282 -7.02 6.53 -16.27
N ILE A 283 -6.14 7.16 -15.53
CA ILE A 283 -5.85 8.59 -15.63
C ILE A 283 -4.43 8.86 -16.09
N LEU A 284 -3.76 7.85 -16.67
CA LEU A 284 -2.38 7.94 -17.11
C LEU A 284 -2.17 9.09 -18.11
N SER A 285 -3.15 9.37 -18.96
CA SER A 285 -3.09 10.47 -19.94
C SER A 285 -2.94 11.87 -19.33
N ASN A 286 -3.21 12.03 -18.03
CA ASN A 286 -2.95 13.28 -17.30
C ASN A 286 -1.44 13.51 -17.06
N TYR A 287 -0.62 12.47 -17.18
CA TYR A 287 0.80 12.47 -16.78
C TYR A 287 1.76 12.11 -17.91
N ALA A 288 1.41 11.12 -18.72
CA ALA A 288 2.29 10.51 -19.71
C ALA A 288 1.63 10.37 -21.06
N ASP A 289 2.44 10.29 -22.11
CA ASP A 289 1.95 9.85 -23.40
C ASP A 289 1.49 8.40 -23.32
N THR A 290 0.38 8.09 -23.98
CA THR A 290 -0.26 6.78 -23.92
C THR A 290 -0.48 6.19 -25.28
N LYS A 291 -0.52 4.86 -25.34
CA LYS A 291 -0.87 4.08 -26.52
C LYS A 291 -1.84 2.96 -26.13
N ARG A 292 -2.85 2.72 -26.96
CA ARG A 292 -3.75 1.58 -26.76
C ARG A 292 -3.12 0.33 -27.37
N VAL A 293 -2.96 -0.69 -26.55
CA VAL A 293 -2.41 -2.00 -26.93
C VAL A 293 -3.55 -3.01 -27.00
N TYR A 294 -3.51 -3.88 -28.01
CA TYR A 294 -4.52 -4.91 -28.27
C TYR A 294 -3.91 -6.29 -28.12
N ALA A 295 -4.61 -7.20 -27.42
CA ALA A 295 -4.31 -8.62 -27.42
C ALA A 295 -5.38 -9.39 -28.19
N LEU A 296 -4.97 -10.16 -29.19
CA LEU A 296 -5.80 -11.08 -29.95
C LEU A 296 -5.54 -12.50 -29.48
N VAL A 297 -6.48 -13.07 -28.74
CA VAL A 297 -6.41 -14.43 -28.19
C VAL A 297 -7.06 -15.40 -29.16
N ARG A 298 -6.34 -16.47 -29.53
CA ARG A 298 -6.78 -17.51 -30.44
C ARG A 298 -6.55 -18.90 -29.83
N ASP A 299 -7.27 -19.89 -30.30
CA ASP A 299 -6.98 -21.28 -30.00
C ASP A 299 -5.85 -21.82 -30.90
N SER A 300 -5.45 -23.09 -30.71
CA SER A 300 -4.41 -23.75 -31.50
C SER A 300 -4.75 -23.91 -33.01
N SER A 301 -6.01 -23.72 -33.39
CA SER A 301 -6.46 -23.69 -34.78
C SER A 301 -6.49 -22.30 -35.42
N GLY A 302 -6.14 -21.28 -34.63
CA GLY A 302 -6.16 -19.86 -35.06
C GLY A 302 -7.51 -19.15 -34.93
N LYS A 303 -8.53 -19.79 -34.36
CA LYS A 303 -9.85 -19.19 -34.16
C LYS A 303 -9.85 -18.25 -32.94
N PRO A 304 -10.55 -17.11 -33.01
CA PRO A 304 -10.72 -16.22 -31.88
C PRO A 304 -11.36 -16.92 -30.67
N VAL A 305 -10.83 -16.64 -29.47
CA VAL A 305 -11.33 -17.19 -28.22
C VAL A 305 -12.06 -16.10 -27.44
N ASP A 306 -13.37 -16.27 -27.24
CA ASP A 306 -14.18 -15.41 -26.39
C ASP A 306 -13.91 -15.66 -24.90
N SER A 307 -14.04 -14.62 -24.07
CA SER A 307 -13.95 -14.72 -22.60
C SER A 307 -12.70 -15.44 -22.09
N ALA A 308 -11.55 -15.36 -22.78
CA ALA A 308 -10.26 -15.74 -22.24
C ALA A 308 -9.81 -14.67 -21.25
N ALA A 309 -9.33 -15.08 -20.10
CA ALA A 309 -8.73 -14.15 -19.13
C ALA A 309 -7.38 -13.66 -19.67
N VAL A 310 -7.16 -12.37 -19.66
CA VAL A 310 -5.93 -11.73 -20.16
C VAL A 310 -5.37 -10.80 -19.09
N GLU A 311 -4.09 -10.93 -18.81
CA GLU A 311 -3.35 -10.01 -17.94
C GLU A 311 -2.30 -9.25 -18.75
N PHE A 312 -2.29 -7.92 -18.60
CA PHE A 312 -1.22 -7.03 -19.04
C PHE A 312 -0.30 -6.82 -17.86
N GLN A 313 0.88 -7.44 -17.91
CA GLN A 313 1.79 -7.54 -16.77
C GLN A 313 3.03 -6.68 -16.98
N LEU A 314 3.48 -6.06 -15.88
CA LEU A 314 4.71 -5.28 -15.82
C LEU A 314 5.71 -5.97 -14.89
N TYR A 315 6.98 -6.07 -15.31
CA TYR A 315 8.04 -6.52 -14.42
C TYR A 315 8.30 -5.50 -13.32
N ASN A 316 8.26 -5.96 -12.06
CA ASN A 316 8.62 -5.16 -10.89
C ASN A 316 8.77 -6.11 -9.68
N TYR A 317 9.72 -5.87 -8.79
CA TYR A 317 9.99 -6.74 -7.63
C TYR A 317 10.22 -8.21 -8.00
N ALA A 318 10.98 -8.44 -9.06
CA ALA A 318 11.25 -9.77 -9.62
C ALA A 318 9.98 -10.62 -9.89
N GLU A 319 8.85 -9.98 -10.15
CA GLU A 319 7.60 -10.63 -10.55
C GLU A 319 6.97 -9.93 -11.77
N PHE A 320 6.03 -10.60 -12.42
CA PHE A 320 5.19 -9.99 -13.45
C PHE A 320 3.85 -9.57 -12.87
N TYR A 321 3.80 -8.32 -12.38
CA TYR A 321 2.62 -7.75 -11.73
C TYR A 321 1.52 -7.40 -12.75
N PRO A 322 0.27 -7.88 -12.59
CA PRO A 322 -0.82 -7.56 -13.51
C PRO A 322 -1.33 -6.12 -13.30
N LEU A 323 -0.98 -5.20 -14.23
CA LEU A 323 -1.52 -3.85 -14.26
C LEU A 323 -3.02 -3.84 -14.56
N LEU A 324 -3.45 -4.72 -15.48
CA LEU A 324 -4.85 -4.93 -15.83
C LEU A 324 -5.11 -6.40 -16.05
N ARG A 325 -6.20 -6.92 -15.44
CA ARG A 325 -6.83 -8.18 -15.79
C ARG A 325 -8.17 -7.91 -16.46
N THR A 326 -8.36 -8.47 -17.64
CA THR A 326 -9.58 -8.30 -18.44
C THR A 326 -9.93 -9.60 -19.18
N TYR A 327 -10.96 -9.56 -20.02
CA TYR A 327 -11.39 -10.73 -20.80
C TYR A 327 -11.49 -10.37 -22.28
N SER A 328 -11.13 -11.31 -23.14
CA SER A 328 -11.32 -11.18 -24.58
C SER A 328 -12.81 -11.22 -24.93
N ASN A 329 -13.21 -10.46 -25.95
CA ASN A 329 -14.58 -10.47 -26.51
C ASN A 329 -14.77 -11.61 -27.55
N HIS A 330 -15.95 -11.67 -28.16
CA HIS A 330 -16.29 -12.69 -29.19
C HIS A 330 -15.37 -12.67 -30.43
N LYS A 331 -14.61 -11.61 -30.65
CA LYS A 331 -13.55 -11.54 -31.68
C LYS A 331 -12.17 -11.93 -31.14
N GLY A 332 -12.08 -12.42 -29.92
CA GLY A 332 -10.81 -12.73 -29.25
C GLY A 332 -10.02 -11.50 -28.79
N LEU A 333 -10.58 -10.29 -28.89
CA LEU A 333 -9.86 -9.04 -28.65
C LEU A 333 -10.14 -8.49 -27.24
N CYS A 334 -9.09 -7.99 -26.62
CA CYS A 334 -9.14 -7.05 -25.50
C CYS A 334 -8.07 -5.96 -25.67
N SER A 335 -8.14 -4.89 -24.88
CA SER A 335 -7.20 -3.79 -25.01
C SER A 335 -6.90 -3.12 -23.66
N PHE A 336 -5.76 -2.43 -23.63
CA PHE A 336 -5.29 -1.65 -22.49
C PHE A 336 -4.60 -0.37 -22.97
N GLN A 337 -4.94 0.78 -22.39
CA GLN A 337 -4.24 2.04 -22.64
C GLN A 337 -3.12 2.20 -21.63
N THR A 338 -1.88 2.28 -22.11
CA THR A 338 -0.67 2.23 -21.28
C THR A 338 0.43 3.14 -21.81
N GLY A 339 1.54 3.28 -21.05
CA GLY A 339 2.74 4.00 -21.46
C GLY A 339 3.60 3.23 -22.49
N TYR A 340 4.69 3.83 -22.93
CA TYR A 340 5.53 3.33 -24.01
C TYR A 340 6.66 2.38 -23.55
N GLY A 341 6.45 1.59 -22.50
CA GLY A 341 7.38 0.55 -22.02
C GLY A 341 7.06 -0.84 -22.58
N ASP A 342 7.82 -1.84 -22.16
CA ASP A 342 7.58 -3.25 -22.49
C ASP A 342 6.62 -3.88 -21.47
N LEU A 343 5.76 -4.78 -21.92
CA LEU A 343 4.83 -5.56 -21.10
C LEU A 343 4.93 -7.05 -21.44
N LEU A 344 4.65 -7.91 -20.49
CA LEU A 344 4.33 -9.31 -20.69
C LEU A 344 2.81 -9.46 -20.76
N ILE A 345 2.28 -9.99 -21.87
CA ILE A 345 0.85 -10.25 -22.00
C ILE A 345 0.61 -11.72 -21.80
N TRP A 346 -0.22 -12.08 -20.83
CA TRP A 346 -0.57 -13.46 -20.48
C TRP A 346 -2.05 -13.70 -20.74
N ALA A 347 -2.40 -14.77 -21.45
CA ALA A 347 -3.79 -15.17 -21.68
C ALA A 347 -4.02 -16.61 -21.24
N SER A 348 -5.18 -16.91 -20.67
CA SER A 348 -5.55 -18.26 -20.24
C SER A 348 -7.03 -18.55 -20.41
N LYS A 349 -7.35 -19.79 -20.81
CA LYS A 349 -8.70 -20.36 -20.82
C LYS A 349 -8.67 -21.88 -20.78
N ASN A 350 -9.52 -22.49 -19.94
CA ASN A 350 -9.74 -23.94 -19.87
C ASN A 350 -8.44 -24.75 -19.69
N GLY A 351 -7.50 -24.25 -18.85
CA GLY A 351 -6.23 -24.91 -18.58
C GLY A 351 -5.14 -24.73 -19.64
N ASN A 352 -5.46 -24.13 -20.79
CA ASN A 352 -4.46 -23.69 -21.76
C ASN A 352 -4.08 -22.25 -21.52
N TYR A 353 -2.83 -21.91 -21.83
CA TYR A 353 -2.34 -20.54 -21.73
C TYR A 353 -1.38 -20.17 -22.87
N ALA A 354 -1.15 -18.89 -23.03
CA ALA A 354 -0.11 -18.34 -23.89
C ALA A 354 0.39 -17.04 -23.27
N PHE A 355 1.65 -16.71 -23.50
CA PHE A 355 2.19 -15.41 -23.13
C PHE A 355 3.24 -14.94 -24.14
N SER A 356 3.42 -13.64 -24.22
CA SER A 356 4.47 -13.03 -25.06
C SER A 356 4.73 -11.60 -24.61
N LYS A 357 5.96 -11.15 -24.80
CA LYS A 357 6.35 -9.77 -24.60
C LYS A 357 5.88 -8.88 -25.74
N ILE A 358 5.42 -7.67 -25.43
CA ILE A 358 5.15 -6.61 -26.40
C ILE A 358 6.00 -5.38 -26.09
N CYS A 359 6.64 -4.83 -27.09
CA CYS A 359 7.29 -3.51 -27.04
C CYS A 359 6.29 -2.45 -27.53
N VAL A 360 5.69 -1.71 -26.59
CA VAL A 360 4.66 -0.70 -26.91
C VAL A 360 5.17 0.43 -27.78
N ARG A 361 6.46 0.72 -27.79
CA ARG A 361 7.10 1.72 -28.67
C ARG A 361 6.89 1.39 -30.14
N THR A 362 7.03 0.11 -30.48
CA THR A 362 7.07 -0.35 -31.88
C THR A 362 5.79 -1.08 -32.34
N SER A 363 5.06 -1.65 -31.39
CA SER A 363 3.84 -2.45 -31.66
C SER A 363 2.66 -1.97 -30.85
N ASP A 364 1.46 -2.20 -31.35
CA ASP A 364 0.21 -1.95 -30.64
C ASP A 364 -0.67 -3.21 -30.54
N THR A 365 -0.28 -4.30 -31.23
CA THR A 365 -1.08 -5.53 -31.26
C THR A 365 -0.19 -6.76 -31.07
N ILE A 366 -0.65 -7.69 -30.23
CA ILE A 366 -0.02 -8.98 -30.01
C ILE A 366 -1.03 -10.12 -30.23
N LYS A 367 -0.55 -11.24 -30.79
CA LYS A 367 -1.35 -12.46 -31.01
C LYS A 367 -0.90 -13.52 -29.99
N LEU A 368 -1.87 -14.14 -29.32
CA LEU A 368 -1.65 -15.14 -28.28
C LEU A 368 -2.44 -16.42 -28.65
N ASP A 369 -1.72 -17.44 -29.06
CA ASP A 369 -2.30 -18.75 -29.43
C ASP A 369 -2.26 -19.67 -28.21
N LEU A 370 -3.42 -20.00 -27.62
CA LEU A 370 -3.56 -20.82 -26.40
C LEU A 370 -3.14 -22.27 -26.66
N SER A 371 -1.84 -22.53 -26.71
CA SER A 371 -1.24 -23.82 -27.03
C SER A 371 -0.44 -24.43 -25.88
N LEU A 372 -0.06 -23.65 -24.88
CA LEU A 372 0.72 -24.15 -23.74
C LEU A 372 -0.18 -24.76 -22.67
N ARG A 373 0.36 -25.77 -21.98
CA ARG A 373 -0.25 -26.39 -20.80
C ARG A 373 0.74 -26.43 -19.64
N PRO A 374 0.27 -26.41 -18.39
CA PRO A 374 1.14 -26.57 -17.23
C PRO A 374 1.91 -27.90 -17.30
N GLY A 375 3.15 -27.92 -16.81
CA GLY A 375 3.97 -29.12 -16.66
C GLY A 375 5.20 -29.17 -17.55
N ARG A 376 5.34 -28.31 -18.55
CA ARG A 376 6.56 -28.24 -19.36
C ARG A 376 7.66 -27.47 -18.64
N GLU A 377 8.82 -28.10 -18.48
CA GLU A 377 10.01 -27.44 -17.86
C GLU A 377 10.87 -26.80 -18.94
N TYR A 378 11.20 -25.54 -18.77
CA TYR A 378 12.07 -24.76 -19.66
C TYR A 378 12.46 -23.44 -19.01
N THR A 379 13.44 -22.77 -19.59
CA THR A 379 13.90 -21.45 -19.19
C THR A 379 13.82 -20.49 -20.37
N LEU A 380 13.39 -19.25 -20.09
CA LEU A 380 13.30 -18.16 -21.07
C LEU A 380 14.01 -16.93 -20.51
N GLN A 381 14.80 -16.27 -21.36
CA GLN A 381 15.46 -15.01 -21.03
C GLN A 381 14.84 -13.89 -21.85
N GLU A 382 14.51 -12.78 -21.17
CA GLU A 382 13.88 -11.62 -21.78
C GLU A 382 14.43 -10.33 -21.19
N GLU A 383 14.46 -9.28 -22.02
CA GLU A 383 14.79 -7.93 -21.60
C GLU A 383 13.52 -7.07 -21.59
N PHE A 384 13.29 -6.31 -20.53
CA PHE A 384 12.14 -5.40 -20.42
C PHE A 384 12.63 -3.94 -20.29
N VAL A 385 12.27 -3.12 -21.26
CA VAL A 385 12.72 -1.73 -21.38
C VAL A 385 11.58 -0.80 -20.92
N PRO A 386 11.82 0.08 -19.92
CA PRO A 386 10.84 1.05 -19.45
C PRO A 386 10.64 2.18 -20.48
N PRO A 387 9.59 3.03 -20.32
CA PRO A 387 9.47 4.26 -21.09
C PRO A 387 10.70 5.16 -20.89
N ALA A 388 11.06 5.88 -21.95
CA ALA A 388 12.20 6.80 -21.91
C ALA A 388 11.99 7.92 -20.88
N GLU A 389 13.07 8.35 -20.25
CA GLU A 389 13.06 9.46 -19.33
C GLU A 389 12.71 10.79 -20.01
N LYS A 390 11.86 11.58 -19.39
CA LYS A 390 11.45 12.90 -19.85
C LYS A 390 11.74 13.96 -18.79
N PRO A 391 12.19 15.17 -19.18
CA PRO A 391 12.47 16.23 -18.21
C PRO A 391 11.22 16.60 -17.39
N ALA A 392 11.41 16.84 -16.10
CA ALA A 392 10.41 17.45 -15.24
C ALA A 392 10.63 18.96 -15.23
N GLY A 393 10.07 19.67 -16.21
CA GLY A 393 10.02 21.12 -16.16
C GLY A 393 8.68 21.57 -15.55
N TYR A 394 8.66 22.09 -14.33
CA TYR A 394 7.58 22.93 -13.85
C TYR A 394 8.16 24.33 -13.61
N GLY A 395 7.58 25.34 -14.29
CA GLY A 395 8.13 26.70 -14.35
C GLY A 395 7.89 27.51 -13.06
N THR A 396 8.41 27.03 -11.92
CA THR A 396 8.34 27.76 -10.65
C THR A 396 9.55 28.67 -10.51
N SER A 397 9.34 29.93 -10.18
CA SER A 397 10.44 30.88 -9.95
C SER A 397 11.25 30.49 -8.72
N ASP A 398 12.54 30.80 -8.72
CA ASP A 398 13.42 30.48 -7.59
C ASP A 398 13.00 31.22 -6.32
N SER A 399 12.39 32.42 -6.45
CA SER A 399 11.84 33.17 -5.31
C SER A 399 10.68 32.41 -4.65
N LEU A 400 9.77 31.82 -5.42
CA LEU A 400 8.67 31.01 -4.87
C LEU A 400 9.18 29.73 -4.22
N LYS A 401 10.19 29.10 -4.79
CA LYS A 401 10.82 27.91 -4.19
C LYS A 401 11.46 28.23 -2.85
N GLU A 402 12.18 29.35 -2.75
CA GLU A 402 12.84 29.74 -1.48
C GLU A 402 11.81 30.15 -0.40
N THR A 403 10.74 30.84 -0.79
CA THR A 403 9.62 31.13 0.11
C THR A 403 8.98 29.84 0.65
N ASN A 404 8.71 28.88 -0.25
CA ASN A 404 8.16 27.58 0.12
C ASN A 404 9.09 26.81 1.06
N LYS A 405 10.40 26.77 0.76
CA LYS A 405 11.40 26.13 1.61
C LYS A 405 11.43 26.72 3.02
N THR A 406 11.35 28.06 3.13
CA THR A 406 11.29 28.73 4.44
C THR A 406 10.06 28.32 5.22
N ARG A 407 8.91 28.20 4.54
CA ARG A 407 7.65 27.74 5.13
C ARG A 407 7.73 26.28 5.58
N LEU A 408 8.22 25.38 4.74
CA LEU A 408 8.42 23.97 5.09
C LEU A 408 9.29 23.80 6.34
N ALA A 409 10.38 24.58 6.43
CA ALA A 409 11.24 24.55 7.62
C ALA A 409 10.54 25.05 8.90
N PHE A 410 9.55 25.93 8.78
CA PHE A 410 8.70 26.33 9.91
C PHE A 410 7.73 25.20 10.29
N GLU A 411 7.12 24.55 9.33
CA GLU A 411 6.18 23.44 9.50
C GLU A 411 6.86 22.22 10.14
N ASP A 412 8.10 21.94 9.75
CA ASP A 412 8.94 20.91 10.38
C ASP A 412 9.16 21.18 11.87
N ARG A 413 9.35 22.46 12.25
CA ARG A 413 9.45 22.83 13.68
C ARG A 413 8.13 22.60 14.43
N LEU A 414 6.97 22.87 13.80
CA LEU A 414 5.66 22.58 14.41
C LEU A 414 5.48 21.08 14.65
N ARG A 415 5.81 20.26 13.65
CA ARG A 415 5.75 18.78 13.78
C ARG A 415 6.72 18.29 14.85
N SER A 416 7.96 18.78 14.85
CA SER A 416 8.95 18.44 15.86
C SER A 416 8.50 18.84 17.27
N ALA A 417 7.86 20.02 17.43
CA ALA A 417 7.29 20.42 18.71
C ALA A 417 6.20 19.45 19.19
N TYR A 418 5.35 18.95 18.29
CA TYR A 418 4.39 17.89 18.62
C TYR A 418 5.09 16.60 19.04
N GLU A 419 6.12 16.16 18.33
CA GLU A 419 6.88 14.95 18.66
C GLU A 419 7.57 15.06 20.03
N HIS A 420 8.00 16.26 20.45
CA HIS A 420 8.55 16.50 21.77
C HIS A 420 7.51 16.37 22.91
N THR A 421 6.22 16.28 22.59
CA THR A 421 5.19 15.95 23.60
C THR A 421 5.13 14.48 23.94
N PHE A 422 5.77 13.61 23.15
CA PHE A 422 5.83 12.18 23.40
C PHE A 422 6.60 11.89 24.68
N ILE A 423 6.46 10.66 25.20
CA ILE A 423 7.17 10.29 26.40
C ILE A 423 8.69 10.26 26.14
N ASP A 424 9.47 10.85 27.03
CA ASP A 424 10.92 10.80 27.01
C ASP A 424 11.48 9.62 27.85
N SER A 425 12.76 9.32 27.67
CA SER A 425 13.43 8.22 28.37
C SER A 425 13.40 8.40 29.88
N ALA A 426 13.52 9.63 30.38
CA ALA A 426 13.53 9.88 31.83
C ALA A 426 12.16 9.59 32.46
N ARG A 427 11.06 9.94 31.79
CA ARG A 427 9.69 9.59 32.23
C ARG A 427 9.46 8.09 32.13
N ALA A 428 9.92 7.46 31.05
CA ALA A 428 9.81 6.02 30.85
C ALA A 428 10.58 5.22 31.94
N PHE A 429 11.78 5.64 32.29
CA PHE A 429 12.58 4.99 33.34
C PHE A 429 11.98 5.17 34.73
N ARG A 430 11.42 6.34 35.05
CA ARG A 430 10.67 6.53 36.31
C ARG A 430 9.45 5.59 36.37
N LEU A 431 8.72 5.48 35.27
CA LEU A 431 7.59 4.57 35.18
C LEU A 431 8.03 3.09 35.37
N ALA A 432 9.10 2.68 34.71
CA ALA A 432 9.68 1.35 34.86
C ALA A 432 10.07 1.03 36.31
N ALA A 433 10.71 1.98 37.00
CA ALA A 433 11.05 1.83 38.43
C ALA A 433 9.81 1.66 39.31
N THR A 434 8.77 2.51 39.06
CA THR A 434 7.49 2.42 39.80
C THR A 434 6.81 1.07 39.60
N LEU A 435 6.81 0.58 38.37
CA LEU A 435 6.17 -0.68 37.99
C LEU A 435 7.07 -1.91 38.19
N LYS A 436 8.32 -1.75 38.63
CA LYS A 436 9.34 -2.79 38.73
C LYS A 436 9.53 -3.59 37.45
N LEU A 437 9.63 -2.87 36.31
CA LEU A 437 9.86 -3.39 34.97
C LEU A 437 11.30 -3.11 34.52
N ASN A 438 11.77 -3.86 33.50
CA ASN A 438 13.04 -3.54 32.86
C ASN A 438 12.95 -2.18 32.15
N PRO A 439 13.79 -1.18 32.47
CA PRO A 439 13.67 0.16 31.96
C PRO A 439 13.95 0.27 30.46
N ASP A 440 14.96 -0.44 29.96
CA ASP A 440 15.36 -0.37 28.54
C ASP A 440 14.30 -1.01 27.65
N THR A 441 13.75 -2.15 28.11
CA THR A 441 12.66 -2.83 27.38
C THR A 441 11.39 -1.98 27.34
N LEU A 442 11.00 -1.39 28.47
CA LEU A 442 9.82 -0.52 28.52
C LEU A 442 10.03 0.73 27.64
N TRP A 443 11.23 1.34 27.71
CA TRP A 443 11.60 2.46 26.88
C TRP A 443 11.51 2.15 25.40
N HIS A 444 12.01 1.01 24.94
CA HIS A 444 11.89 0.59 23.56
C HIS A 444 10.45 0.61 23.07
N PHE A 445 9.51 -0.01 23.77
CA PHE A 445 8.09 -0.02 23.37
C PHE A 445 7.44 1.35 23.44
N LEU A 446 7.76 2.16 24.44
CA LEU A 446 7.22 3.51 24.56
C LEU A 446 7.76 4.45 23.48
N TYR A 447 9.04 4.33 23.14
CA TYR A 447 9.65 5.09 22.04
C TYR A 447 9.02 4.74 20.69
N GLU A 448 8.88 3.45 20.40
CA GLU A 448 8.28 2.98 19.14
C GLU A 448 6.77 3.26 19.04
N SER A 449 6.07 3.39 20.15
CA SER A 449 4.64 3.73 20.15
C SER A 449 4.35 5.19 19.79
N ARG A 450 5.36 6.06 19.81
CA ARG A 450 5.23 7.50 19.45
C ARG A 450 4.06 8.17 20.16
N GLY A 451 3.16 8.86 19.44
CA GLY A 451 1.98 9.49 20.02
C GLY A 451 0.95 8.57 20.68
N ASN A 452 1.07 7.25 20.48
CA ASN A 452 0.23 6.23 21.14
C ASN A 452 0.78 5.77 22.52
N PHE A 453 1.85 6.39 23.02
CA PHE A 453 2.53 5.96 24.25
C PHE A 453 1.60 5.84 25.47
N ARG A 454 0.49 6.59 25.50
CA ARG A 454 -0.49 6.53 26.60
C ARG A 454 -1.14 5.15 26.68
N ALA A 455 -1.58 4.59 25.55
CA ALA A 455 -2.17 3.24 25.50
C ALA A 455 -1.20 2.17 26.06
N ILE A 456 0.09 2.27 25.71
CA ILE A 456 1.14 1.36 26.20
C ILE A 456 1.43 1.59 27.69
N THR A 457 1.49 2.86 28.14
CA THR A 457 1.67 3.21 29.54
C THR A 457 0.53 2.66 30.41
N ASP A 458 -0.72 2.90 29.98
CA ASP A 458 -1.90 2.44 30.70
C ASP A 458 -1.97 0.91 30.76
N PHE A 459 -1.61 0.25 29.67
CA PHE A 459 -1.50 -1.20 29.62
C PHE A 459 -0.43 -1.73 30.60
N ALA A 460 0.77 -1.14 30.59
CA ALA A 460 1.84 -1.51 31.52
C ALA A 460 1.42 -1.32 32.99
N GLY A 461 0.72 -0.22 33.28
CA GLY A 461 0.20 0.08 34.62
C GLY A 461 -0.92 -0.87 35.07
N SER A 462 -1.72 -1.38 34.13
CA SER A 462 -2.86 -2.26 34.41
C SER A 462 -2.45 -3.73 34.60
N THR A 463 -1.21 -4.12 34.27
CA THR A 463 -0.71 -5.47 34.46
C THR A 463 -0.13 -5.66 35.85
N SER A 464 -0.47 -6.76 36.54
CA SER A 464 0.02 -7.05 37.90
C SER A 464 0.18 -8.57 38.13
N GLY A 465 0.84 -8.95 39.22
CA GLY A 465 0.98 -10.33 39.63
C GLY A 465 1.69 -11.21 38.59
N SER A 466 1.26 -12.46 38.48
CA SER A 466 1.82 -13.44 37.53
C SER A 466 1.54 -13.05 36.07
N GLY A 467 0.48 -12.30 35.82
CA GLY A 467 0.15 -11.82 34.45
C GLY A 467 1.20 -10.86 33.88
N ARG A 468 1.94 -10.14 34.74
CA ARG A 468 3.00 -9.22 34.29
C ARG A 468 4.08 -9.88 33.39
N ALA A 469 4.28 -11.18 33.54
CA ALA A 469 5.20 -11.94 32.67
C ALA A 469 4.78 -11.94 31.19
N PHE A 470 3.52 -11.64 30.89
CA PHE A 470 2.99 -11.57 29.51
C PHE A 470 3.01 -10.17 28.89
N LEU A 471 3.34 -9.12 29.64
CA LEU A 471 3.38 -7.73 29.17
C LEU A 471 4.28 -7.56 27.94
N PHE A 472 5.56 -7.81 28.10
CA PHE A 472 6.52 -7.65 27.02
C PHE A 472 6.35 -8.66 25.89
N PRO A 473 6.07 -9.96 26.16
CA PRO A 473 5.70 -10.90 25.11
C PRO A 473 4.53 -10.44 24.24
N LEU A 474 3.48 -9.84 24.83
CA LEU A 474 2.35 -9.32 24.05
C LEU A 474 2.77 -8.13 23.17
N LEU A 475 3.52 -7.18 23.73
CA LEU A 475 4.02 -6.03 22.97
C LEU A 475 5.02 -6.42 21.87
N SER A 476 5.81 -7.49 22.10
CA SER A 476 6.72 -8.04 21.09
C SER A 476 6.02 -8.84 19.99
N ALA A 477 4.78 -9.29 20.24
CA ALA A 477 4.04 -10.09 19.29
C ALA A 477 3.33 -9.27 18.20
N ILE A 478 3.15 -7.96 18.42
CA ILE A 478 2.53 -7.03 17.48
C ILE A 478 3.59 -6.25 16.69
N SER A 479 3.21 -5.70 15.53
CA SER A 479 4.14 -4.93 14.71
C SER A 479 4.48 -3.57 15.33
N LEU A 480 5.57 -2.94 14.87
CA LEU A 480 5.90 -1.57 15.27
C LEU A 480 4.77 -0.59 14.90
N LYS A 481 4.08 -0.82 13.79
CA LYS A 481 2.94 0.00 13.39
C LYS A 481 1.74 -0.18 14.33
N ASP A 482 1.50 -1.40 14.81
CA ASP A 482 0.47 -1.66 15.80
C ASP A 482 0.74 -0.93 17.11
N LEU A 483 1.99 -0.87 17.58
CA LEU A 483 2.34 -0.07 18.76
C LEU A 483 1.89 1.39 18.65
N ARG A 484 1.85 1.95 17.45
CA ARG A 484 1.51 3.36 17.18
C ARG A 484 0.00 3.64 17.11
N ASP A 485 -0.83 2.61 16.96
CA ASP A 485 -2.27 2.79 16.81
C ASP A 485 -3.16 1.80 17.58
N VAL A 486 -2.57 0.77 18.21
CA VAL A 486 -3.34 -0.21 18.98
C VAL A 486 -4.05 0.48 20.16
N PRO A 487 -5.38 0.29 20.33
CA PRO A 487 -6.09 0.76 21.51
C PRO A 487 -5.73 -0.04 22.77
N PHE A 488 -5.77 0.62 23.92
CA PHE A 488 -5.58 -0.02 25.23
C PHE A 488 -6.49 -1.24 25.43
N GLU A 489 -7.75 -1.13 25.02
CA GLU A 489 -8.77 -2.17 25.17
C GLU A 489 -8.42 -3.45 24.40
N VAL A 490 -7.73 -3.33 23.27
CA VAL A 490 -7.26 -4.49 22.49
C VAL A 490 -6.18 -5.24 23.25
N LEU A 491 -5.22 -4.51 23.80
CA LEU A 491 -4.16 -5.11 24.61
C LEU A 491 -4.73 -5.82 25.82
N MET A 492 -5.65 -5.16 26.54
CA MET A 492 -6.33 -5.74 27.72
C MET A 492 -7.22 -6.94 27.36
N ASP A 493 -7.94 -6.89 26.23
CA ASP A 493 -8.76 -8.01 25.77
C ASP A 493 -7.91 -9.26 25.54
N ASN A 494 -6.78 -9.09 24.86
CA ASN A 494 -5.86 -10.20 24.59
C ASN A 494 -5.13 -10.69 25.85
N PHE A 495 -4.72 -9.78 26.72
CA PHE A 495 -4.06 -10.10 27.98
C PHE A 495 -4.97 -10.91 28.92
N ASN A 496 -6.23 -10.47 29.07
CA ASN A 496 -7.19 -11.09 30.00
C ASN A 496 -7.81 -12.39 29.48
N ASN A 497 -7.88 -12.59 28.17
CA ASN A 497 -8.64 -13.68 27.55
C ASN A 497 -7.75 -14.68 26.78
N ALA A 498 -6.42 -14.54 26.80
CA ALA A 498 -5.56 -15.55 26.24
C ALA A 498 -5.51 -16.79 27.15
N VAL A 499 -5.87 -17.93 26.59
CA VAL A 499 -5.87 -19.21 27.32
C VAL A 499 -4.51 -19.88 27.15
N PHE A 500 -3.75 -19.98 28.25
CA PHE A 500 -2.50 -20.74 28.23
C PHE A 500 -2.83 -22.24 28.24
N PRO A 501 -2.33 -23.04 27.30
CA PRO A 501 -2.64 -24.47 27.24
C PRO A 501 -1.81 -25.28 28.27
N GLY A 502 -2.26 -25.26 29.54
CA GLY A 502 -1.90 -26.20 30.59
C GLY A 502 -0.55 -26.04 31.29
N SER A 503 -0.44 -26.65 32.45
CA SER A 503 0.70 -26.60 33.38
C SER A 503 1.89 -27.54 33.07
N SER A 504 1.87 -28.26 31.97
CA SER A 504 2.89 -29.23 31.58
C SER A 504 3.69 -28.80 30.35
N GLY A 505 4.56 -27.78 30.54
CA GLY A 505 5.64 -27.52 29.58
C GLY A 505 5.22 -27.10 28.14
N GLY A 506 4.02 -26.52 27.97
CA GLY A 506 3.59 -25.98 26.70
C GLY A 506 4.61 -24.98 26.15
N ASP A 507 4.89 -25.05 24.87
CA ASP A 507 5.81 -24.17 24.16
C ASP A 507 5.38 -22.70 24.36
N ARG A 508 6.16 -21.97 25.17
CA ARG A 508 5.91 -20.54 25.45
C ARG A 508 5.98 -19.69 24.20
N GLU A 509 6.85 -20.02 23.27
CA GLU A 509 6.99 -19.30 22.01
C GLU A 509 5.74 -19.48 21.14
N LEU A 510 5.22 -20.71 21.07
CA LEU A 510 3.97 -21.02 20.38
C LEU A 510 2.80 -20.21 20.97
N PHE A 511 2.72 -20.15 22.31
CA PHE A 511 1.70 -19.36 22.99
C PHE A 511 1.82 -17.86 22.67
N PHE A 512 3.02 -17.30 22.80
CA PHE A 512 3.20 -15.86 22.59
C PHE A 512 2.93 -15.43 21.15
N LYS A 513 3.44 -16.19 20.18
CA LYS A 513 3.31 -15.84 18.77
C LYS A 513 1.93 -16.14 18.20
N TYR A 514 1.26 -17.22 18.64
CA TYR A 514 0.12 -17.77 17.94
C TYR A 514 -1.17 -17.94 18.77
N ILE A 515 -1.16 -17.53 20.04
CA ILE A 515 -2.36 -17.45 20.90
C ILE A 515 -2.50 -16.05 21.51
N LEU A 516 -1.45 -15.54 22.15
CA LEU A 516 -1.48 -14.24 22.83
C LEU A 516 -1.56 -13.08 21.84
N ASN A 517 -0.91 -13.20 20.70
CA ASN A 517 -0.85 -12.17 19.66
C ASN A 517 -2.25 -11.77 19.14
N PRO A 518 -2.66 -10.50 19.25
CA PRO A 518 -3.94 -10.02 18.70
C PRO A 518 -3.94 -9.96 17.16
N ARG A 519 -2.79 -9.71 16.53
CA ARG A 519 -2.63 -9.51 15.09
C ARG A 519 -2.59 -10.83 14.34
N VAL A 520 -3.44 -10.99 13.33
CA VAL A 520 -3.40 -12.13 12.40
C VAL A 520 -2.66 -11.74 11.12
N ASP A 521 -3.07 -10.62 10.50
CA ASP A 521 -2.45 -10.10 9.28
C ASP A 521 -2.50 -8.56 9.23
N ASN A 522 -3.41 -7.95 8.51
CA ASN A 522 -3.53 -6.50 8.34
C ASN A 522 -4.93 -5.96 8.68
N GLU A 523 -5.75 -6.73 9.41
CA GLU A 523 -7.08 -6.33 9.89
C GLU A 523 -7.02 -5.17 10.88
N TRP A 524 -8.11 -4.43 11.01
CA TRP A 524 -8.26 -3.45 12.08
C TRP A 524 -8.32 -4.14 13.44
N LEU A 525 -7.38 -3.80 14.34
CA LEU A 525 -7.36 -4.36 15.68
C LEU A 525 -8.50 -3.78 16.54
N ARG A 526 -9.42 -4.67 16.90
CA ARG A 526 -10.50 -4.43 17.88
C ARG A 526 -10.53 -5.56 18.90
N PRO A 527 -11.10 -5.34 20.09
CA PRO A 527 -11.33 -6.43 21.05
C PRO A 527 -12.17 -7.54 20.40
N TYR A 528 -11.60 -8.72 20.25
CA TYR A 528 -12.33 -9.84 19.62
C TYR A 528 -12.35 -11.12 20.47
N LYS A 529 -11.35 -11.32 21.37
CA LYS A 529 -11.28 -12.56 22.17
C LYS A 529 -12.46 -12.66 23.14
N SER A 530 -12.67 -11.65 23.96
CA SER A 530 -13.83 -11.62 24.87
C SER A 530 -15.15 -11.70 24.12
N PHE A 531 -15.26 -11.04 22.97
CA PHE A 531 -16.44 -11.10 22.11
C PHE A 531 -16.71 -12.54 21.64
N LEU A 532 -15.74 -13.19 21.01
CA LEU A 532 -15.89 -14.54 20.46
C LEU A 532 -16.10 -15.58 21.57
N LEU A 533 -15.40 -15.45 22.73
CA LEU A 533 -15.61 -16.32 23.89
C LEU A 533 -17.02 -16.23 24.47
N LYS A 534 -17.69 -15.08 24.37
CA LYS A 534 -19.11 -14.92 24.77
C LYS A 534 -20.08 -15.49 23.74
N LYS A 535 -19.74 -15.41 22.44
CA LYS A 535 -20.61 -15.86 21.35
C LYS A 535 -20.62 -17.38 21.15
N PHE A 536 -19.51 -18.06 21.43
CA PHE A 536 -19.44 -19.52 21.35
C PHE A 536 -19.71 -20.16 22.72
N ASP A 537 -20.57 -21.14 22.76
CA ASP A 537 -20.87 -21.89 23.99
C ASP A 537 -19.69 -22.73 24.51
N ASN A 538 -19.69 -23.07 25.77
CA ASN A 538 -18.57 -23.77 26.41
C ASN A 538 -18.31 -25.16 25.82
N ASN A 539 -19.38 -25.87 25.41
CA ASN A 539 -19.26 -27.22 24.83
C ASN A 539 -18.59 -27.13 23.46
N PHE A 540 -18.95 -26.12 22.65
CA PHE A 540 -18.32 -25.93 21.36
C PHE A 540 -16.83 -25.58 21.53
N LYS A 541 -16.50 -24.65 22.44
CA LYS A 541 -15.10 -24.30 22.76
C LYS A 541 -14.29 -25.51 23.22
N ALA A 542 -14.86 -26.36 24.04
CA ALA A 542 -14.18 -27.59 24.50
C ALA A 542 -13.94 -28.56 23.34
N ARG A 543 -14.91 -28.76 22.45
CA ARG A 543 -14.76 -29.60 21.25
C ARG A 543 -13.68 -29.06 20.30
N VAL A 544 -13.62 -27.75 20.09
CA VAL A 544 -12.60 -27.13 19.22
C VAL A 544 -11.18 -27.34 19.79
N ARG A 545 -10.99 -27.31 21.11
CA ARG A 545 -9.69 -27.60 21.73
C ARG A 545 -9.25 -29.04 21.52
N THR A 546 -10.18 -29.99 21.47
CA THR A 546 -9.89 -31.41 21.24
C THR A 546 -9.87 -31.78 19.76
N ASP A 547 -10.56 -31.01 18.91
CA ASP A 547 -10.62 -31.18 17.45
C ASP A 547 -10.86 -29.84 16.78
N PRO A 548 -9.80 -29.10 16.41
CA PRO A 548 -9.93 -27.82 15.71
C PRO A 548 -10.66 -27.88 14.38
N GLY A 549 -10.76 -29.07 13.77
CA GLY A 549 -11.59 -29.32 12.57
C GLY A 549 -13.06 -28.94 12.75
N LYS A 550 -13.58 -28.96 14.02
CA LYS A 550 -14.95 -28.51 14.30
C LYS A 550 -15.17 -27.03 14.02
N LEU A 551 -14.15 -26.19 14.23
CA LEU A 551 -14.22 -24.79 13.85
C LEU A 551 -14.15 -24.61 12.33
N VAL A 552 -13.35 -25.42 11.63
CA VAL A 552 -13.32 -25.42 10.15
C VAL A 552 -14.73 -25.74 9.60
N GLU A 553 -15.40 -26.77 10.11
CA GLU A 553 -16.75 -27.14 9.74
C GLU A 553 -17.75 -25.99 10.01
N TRP A 554 -17.66 -25.38 11.20
CA TRP A 554 -18.52 -24.26 11.56
C TRP A 554 -18.36 -23.07 10.61
N VAL A 555 -17.10 -22.68 10.29
CA VAL A 555 -16.80 -21.55 9.38
C VAL A 555 -17.36 -21.85 7.99
N LYS A 556 -17.10 -23.05 7.44
CA LYS A 556 -17.63 -23.48 6.13
C LYS A 556 -19.15 -23.39 6.02
N ASN A 557 -19.84 -23.76 7.09
CA ASN A 557 -21.29 -23.84 7.07
C ASN A 557 -21.99 -22.52 7.44
N THR A 558 -21.26 -21.57 8.02
CA THR A 558 -21.85 -20.34 8.61
C THR A 558 -21.46 -19.07 7.87
N VAL A 559 -20.22 -18.99 7.35
CA VAL A 559 -19.72 -17.78 6.69
C VAL A 559 -19.87 -17.90 5.18
N LEU A 560 -20.76 -17.09 4.63
CA LEU A 560 -20.95 -16.98 3.18
C LEU A 560 -19.77 -16.21 2.58
N ILE A 561 -19.25 -16.65 1.45
CA ILE A 561 -18.17 -15.96 0.74
C ILE A 561 -18.71 -15.08 -0.38
N ASP A 562 -18.37 -13.79 -0.31
CA ASP A 562 -18.58 -12.80 -1.37
C ASP A 562 -17.33 -11.93 -1.54
N GLU A 563 -16.43 -12.39 -2.42
CA GLU A 563 -15.17 -11.71 -2.70
C GLU A 563 -15.38 -10.32 -3.34
N LYS A 564 -16.40 -10.17 -4.19
CA LYS A 564 -16.70 -8.91 -4.88
C LYS A 564 -17.25 -7.85 -3.95
N ALA A 565 -17.92 -8.25 -2.87
CA ALA A 565 -18.52 -7.31 -1.94
C ALA A 565 -17.45 -6.52 -1.15
N ASN A 566 -16.24 -7.05 -0.95
CA ASN A 566 -15.13 -6.37 -0.26
C ASN A 566 -14.12 -5.75 -1.25
N TYR A 567 -14.61 -4.89 -2.12
CA TYR A 567 -13.77 -4.28 -3.18
C TYR A 567 -12.63 -3.39 -2.66
N SER A 568 -12.78 -2.82 -1.47
CA SER A 568 -11.72 -2.02 -0.83
C SER A 568 -10.52 -2.86 -0.39
N ARG A 569 -10.72 -4.18 -0.26
CA ARG A 569 -9.74 -5.12 0.30
C ARG A 569 -9.29 -4.78 1.73
N ALA A 570 -9.98 -3.88 2.42
CA ALA A 570 -9.83 -3.70 3.86
C ALA A 570 -10.37 -4.95 4.56
N PRO A 571 -9.58 -5.70 5.34
CA PRO A 571 -10.09 -6.90 5.98
C PRO A 571 -11.18 -6.56 6.98
N LEU A 572 -12.23 -7.40 7.03
CA LEU A 572 -13.23 -7.34 8.08
C LEU A 572 -12.58 -7.75 9.41
N THR A 573 -12.99 -7.11 10.49
CA THR A 573 -12.57 -7.55 11.82
C THR A 573 -13.16 -8.93 12.15
N PRO A 574 -12.53 -9.72 13.04
CA PRO A 574 -13.08 -11.00 13.46
C PRO A 574 -14.50 -10.91 14.05
N ALA A 575 -14.79 -9.83 14.77
CA ALA A 575 -16.14 -9.55 15.28
C ALA A 575 -17.13 -9.25 14.14
N GLY A 576 -16.71 -8.42 13.16
CA GLY A 576 -17.51 -8.09 11.98
C GLY A 576 -17.87 -9.32 11.15
N VAL A 577 -16.92 -10.22 10.90
CA VAL A 577 -17.21 -11.50 10.21
C VAL A 577 -18.20 -12.35 11.00
N TYR A 578 -18.02 -12.47 12.32
CA TYR A 578 -18.97 -13.22 13.15
C TYR A 578 -20.37 -12.64 13.11
N GLU A 579 -20.53 -11.33 13.21
CA GLU A 579 -21.85 -10.68 13.20
C GLU A 579 -22.50 -10.73 11.83
N LEU A 580 -21.76 -10.38 10.78
CA LEU A 580 -22.28 -10.30 9.42
C LEU A 580 -22.58 -11.67 8.81
N LYS A 581 -21.79 -12.70 9.13
CA LYS A 581 -21.81 -14.05 8.52
C LYS A 581 -21.55 -14.04 7.01
N VAL A 582 -20.97 -12.97 6.50
CA VAL A 582 -20.49 -12.83 5.12
C VAL A 582 -19.07 -12.27 5.18
N ALA A 583 -18.18 -12.79 4.36
CA ALA A 583 -16.79 -12.34 4.28
C ALA A 583 -16.20 -12.56 2.88
N ASP A 584 -15.13 -11.86 2.55
CA ASP A 584 -14.22 -12.31 1.50
C ASP A 584 -13.32 -13.46 2.01
N PRO A 585 -12.62 -14.20 1.13
CA PRO A 585 -11.79 -15.33 1.55
C PRO A 585 -10.73 -14.95 2.58
N HIS A 586 -10.07 -13.80 2.43
CA HIS A 586 -9.01 -13.34 3.32
C HIS A 586 -9.53 -13.00 4.72
N SER A 587 -10.62 -12.25 4.79
CA SER A 587 -11.29 -11.92 6.07
C SER A 587 -11.82 -13.16 6.79
N ARG A 588 -12.31 -14.18 6.06
CA ARG A 588 -12.69 -15.49 6.61
C ARG A 588 -11.49 -16.18 7.25
N ASP A 589 -10.33 -16.15 6.58
CA ASP A 589 -9.12 -16.82 7.07
C ASP A 589 -8.56 -16.13 8.31
N ILE A 590 -8.56 -14.79 8.35
CA ILE A 590 -8.26 -14.00 9.54
C ILE A 590 -9.23 -14.36 10.69
N PHE A 591 -10.52 -14.41 10.42
CA PHE A 591 -11.54 -14.79 11.42
C PHE A 591 -11.28 -16.19 11.98
N PHE A 592 -10.98 -17.17 11.14
CA PHE A 592 -10.68 -18.53 11.57
C PHE A 592 -9.50 -18.57 12.55
N VAL A 593 -8.38 -17.89 12.17
CA VAL A 593 -7.19 -17.82 13.04
C VAL A 593 -7.51 -17.14 14.36
N ALA A 594 -8.21 -16.00 14.33
CA ALA A 594 -8.60 -15.25 15.52
C ALA A 594 -9.53 -16.08 16.44
N ALA A 595 -10.47 -16.84 15.88
CA ALA A 595 -11.36 -17.72 16.63
C ALA A 595 -10.60 -18.91 17.27
N CYS A 596 -9.67 -19.53 16.56
CA CYS A 596 -8.75 -20.54 17.13
C CYS A 596 -7.99 -19.97 18.33
N ARG A 597 -7.34 -18.82 18.17
CA ARG A 597 -6.57 -18.15 19.23
C ARG A 597 -7.44 -17.81 20.45
N SER A 598 -8.68 -17.35 20.21
CA SER A 598 -9.63 -17.06 21.30
C SER A 598 -9.97 -18.30 22.10
N MET A 599 -10.05 -19.48 21.48
CA MET A 599 -10.35 -20.75 22.13
C MET A 599 -9.11 -21.46 22.71
N GLY A 600 -7.91 -20.85 22.59
CA GLY A 600 -6.66 -21.42 23.10
C GLY A 600 -5.98 -22.40 22.15
N VAL A 601 -6.35 -22.40 20.86
CA VAL A 601 -5.69 -23.17 19.82
C VAL A 601 -4.72 -22.25 19.08
N ALA A 602 -3.42 -22.64 19.03
CA ALA A 602 -2.42 -21.87 18.28
C ALA A 602 -2.74 -21.91 16.78
N ALA A 603 -2.77 -20.75 16.14
CA ALA A 603 -3.14 -20.62 14.74
C ALA A 603 -2.44 -19.43 14.07
N ARG A 604 -2.23 -19.53 12.76
CA ARG A 604 -1.55 -18.50 11.93
C ARG A 604 -2.03 -18.54 10.49
N LEU A 605 -1.67 -17.54 9.72
CA LEU A 605 -1.53 -17.66 8.27
C LEU A 605 -0.10 -18.16 7.98
N GLU A 606 0.04 -19.15 7.13
CA GLU A 606 1.36 -19.65 6.72
C GLU A 606 2.07 -18.53 5.94
N PRO A 607 3.33 -18.20 6.26
CA PRO A 607 3.99 -17.01 5.68
C PRO A 607 4.00 -16.96 4.15
N GLY A 608 4.37 -18.04 3.47
CA GLY A 608 4.52 -18.04 2.02
C GLY A 608 3.21 -18.23 1.24
N THR A 609 2.36 -19.17 1.68
CA THR A 609 1.13 -19.53 0.97
C THR A 609 -0.09 -18.75 1.43
N ARG A 610 0.01 -18.05 2.57
CA ARG A 610 -1.07 -17.35 3.26
C ARG A 610 -2.26 -18.23 3.65
N LEU A 611 -2.10 -19.56 3.60
CA LEU A 611 -3.13 -20.50 4.04
C LEU A 611 -3.30 -20.44 5.56
N PRO A 612 -4.53 -20.45 6.10
CA PRO A 612 -4.74 -20.56 7.53
C PRO A 612 -4.28 -21.93 8.04
N GLN A 613 -3.59 -21.92 9.17
CA GLN A 613 -3.10 -23.11 9.85
C GLN A 613 -3.48 -23.09 11.32
N TYR A 614 -3.71 -24.28 11.89
CA TYR A 614 -3.77 -24.50 13.34
C TYR A 614 -2.75 -25.54 13.77
N PHE A 615 -2.27 -25.40 15.01
CA PHE A 615 -1.32 -26.33 15.59
C PHE A 615 -2.06 -27.36 16.44
N PHE A 616 -1.90 -28.62 16.11
CA PHE A 616 -2.55 -29.74 16.81
C PHE A 616 -1.70 -31.01 16.69
N ASN A 617 -1.66 -31.83 17.75
CA ASN A 617 -0.82 -33.03 17.80
C ASN A 617 0.63 -32.79 17.37
N ASN A 618 1.22 -31.72 17.86
CA ASN A 618 2.62 -31.31 17.62
C ASN A 618 2.95 -31.01 16.14
N ALA A 619 1.95 -30.66 15.34
CA ALA A 619 2.13 -30.33 13.91
C ALA A 619 1.22 -29.16 13.49
N TRP A 620 1.65 -28.40 12.47
CA TRP A 620 0.82 -27.44 11.78
C TRP A 620 -0.05 -28.14 10.73
N HIS A 621 -1.35 -27.84 10.73
CA HIS A 621 -2.35 -28.36 9.83
C HIS A 621 -2.90 -27.25 8.94
N ASP A 622 -2.76 -27.40 7.61
CA ASP A 622 -3.34 -26.47 6.63
C ASP A 622 -4.87 -26.57 6.62
N VAL A 623 -5.54 -25.43 6.51
CA VAL A 623 -7.00 -25.35 6.37
C VAL A 623 -7.36 -24.92 4.96
N MET A 624 -8.00 -25.84 4.23
CA MET A 624 -8.50 -25.61 2.87
C MET A 624 -10.02 -25.41 2.95
N PHE A 625 -10.48 -24.16 2.81
CA PHE A 625 -11.91 -23.85 2.75
C PHE A 625 -12.52 -24.13 1.36
N GLY A 626 -11.71 -24.26 0.29
CA GLY A 626 -12.15 -24.65 -1.05
C GLY A 626 -12.35 -26.17 -1.21
N HIS A 627 -12.82 -26.59 -2.39
CA HIS A 627 -13.19 -28.00 -2.69
C HIS A 627 -12.02 -28.96 -2.87
N THR A 628 -10.78 -28.53 -2.89
CA THR A 628 -9.62 -29.40 -3.10
C THR A 628 -9.05 -29.84 -1.76
N LYS A 629 -9.28 -31.11 -1.38
CA LYS A 629 -8.53 -31.76 -0.30
C LYS A 629 -7.09 -31.99 -0.78
N LEU A 630 -6.20 -31.06 -0.48
CA LEU A 630 -4.79 -31.39 -0.38
C LEU A 630 -4.56 -31.95 1.02
N SER A 631 -4.16 -33.21 1.10
CA SER A 631 -3.79 -33.77 2.41
C SER A 631 -2.54 -33.05 2.91
N SER A 632 -2.50 -32.72 4.18
CA SER A 632 -1.34 -32.10 4.85
C SER A 632 -0.06 -32.97 4.78
N ALA A 633 -0.16 -34.16 4.20
CA ALA A 633 0.91 -35.14 4.09
C ALA A 633 1.74 -35.03 2.79
N GLU A 634 1.44 -34.11 1.87
CA GLU A 634 2.05 -34.08 0.54
C GLU A 634 2.83 -32.81 0.28
N ARG A 635 3.90 -32.57 1.05
CA ARG A 635 4.84 -31.50 0.74
C ARG A 635 6.06 -32.05 0.00
N VAL A 636 6.62 -31.23 -0.88
CA VAL A 636 7.82 -31.54 -1.67
C VAL A 636 8.90 -30.58 -1.23
N LYS A 637 10.06 -31.10 -0.94
CA LYS A 637 11.24 -30.31 -0.61
C LYS A 637 11.81 -29.66 -1.87
N LEU A 638 11.86 -28.32 -1.89
CA LEU A 638 12.57 -27.51 -2.86
C LEU A 638 13.83 -26.95 -2.21
N THR A 639 15.00 -27.30 -2.74
CA THR A 639 16.28 -26.68 -2.36
C THR A 639 16.57 -25.55 -3.34
N LEU A 640 16.68 -24.34 -2.84
CA LEU A 640 17.14 -23.16 -3.58
C LEU A 640 18.62 -22.95 -3.32
N ASP A 641 19.39 -22.75 -4.37
CA ASP A 641 20.82 -22.44 -4.30
C ASP A 641 21.13 -21.16 -5.10
N SER A 642 22.15 -20.43 -4.71
CA SER A 642 22.66 -19.29 -5.46
C SER A 642 23.68 -19.77 -6.49
N ASP A 643 23.57 -19.30 -7.75
CA ASP A 643 24.62 -19.55 -8.73
C ASP A 643 25.94 -18.91 -8.23
N PRO A 644 27.05 -19.69 -8.19
CA PRO A 644 28.33 -19.14 -7.75
C PRO A 644 28.85 -17.99 -8.64
N ASP A 645 28.35 -17.88 -9.86
CA ASP A 645 28.68 -16.82 -10.81
C ASP A 645 27.86 -15.53 -10.59
N ASN A 646 26.92 -15.51 -9.65
CA ASN A 646 26.21 -14.28 -9.28
C ASN A 646 27.17 -13.27 -8.65
N ASP A 647 27.12 -12.03 -9.11
CA ASP A 647 27.95 -10.93 -8.60
C ASP A 647 27.46 -10.42 -7.23
N ARG A 648 26.32 -10.91 -6.74
CA ARG A 648 25.69 -10.57 -5.46
C ARG A 648 24.86 -11.71 -4.92
N LYS A 649 24.55 -11.64 -3.63
CA LYS A 649 23.62 -12.55 -2.99
C LYS A 649 22.20 -12.25 -3.45
N PRO A 650 21.44 -13.22 -3.96
CA PRO A 650 20.03 -13.01 -4.32
C PRO A 650 19.18 -12.68 -3.08
N GLU A 651 18.27 -11.73 -3.23
CA GLU A 651 17.28 -11.33 -2.23
C GLU A 651 15.87 -11.49 -2.81
N TYR A 652 14.95 -12.01 -1.99
CA TYR A 652 13.56 -12.23 -2.40
C TYR A 652 12.86 -10.89 -2.69
N TYR A 653 12.00 -10.80 -3.70
CA TYR A 653 11.37 -9.60 -4.25
C TYR A 653 12.34 -8.54 -4.83
N ILE A 654 13.63 -8.65 -4.61
CA ILE A 654 14.61 -7.76 -5.26
C ILE A 654 15.18 -8.43 -6.50
N HIS A 655 15.66 -9.65 -6.35
CA HIS A 655 16.37 -10.36 -7.39
C HIS A 655 15.64 -11.60 -7.90
N PHE A 656 14.75 -12.19 -7.09
CA PHE A 656 13.98 -13.37 -7.49
C PHE A 656 12.66 -13.50 -6.73
N THR A 657 11.72 -14.24 -7.34
CA THR A 657 10.48 -14.71 -6.71
C THR A 657 10.21 -16.16 -7.12
N LEU A 658 9.39 -16.82 -6.30
CA LEU A 658 8.75 -18.08 -6.62
C LEU A 658 7.25 -17.86 -6.82
N GLU A 659 6.73 -18.37 -7.91
CA GLU A 659 5.32 -18.27 -8.26
C GLU A 659 4.74 -19.66 -8.48
N LYS A 660 3.50 -19.87 -8.06
CA LYS A 660 2.76 -21.12 -8.27
C LYS A 660 1.67 -20.91 -9.32
N PHE A 661 1.53 -21.87 -10.24
CA PHE A 661 0.47 -21.86 -11.22
C PHE A 661 -0.87 -22.17 -10.56
N ASP A 662 -1.79 -21.23 -10.66
CA ASP A 662 -3.15 -21.33 -10.14
C ASP A 662 -4.15 -20.69 -11.10
N ASN A 663 -5.24 -21.41 -11.42
CA ASN A 663 -6.34 -20.92 -12.26
C ASN A 663 -5.88 -20.22 -13.56
N GLY A 664 -4.83 -20.77 -14.21
CA GLY A 664 -4.35 -20.29 -15.51
C GLY A 664 -3.27 -19.21 -15.46
N PHE A 665 -2.83 -18.82 -14.27
CA PHE A 665 -1.81 -17.78 -14.05
C PHE A 665 -0.82 -18.22 -12.99
N PHE A 666 0.38 -17.64 -13.02
CA PHE A 666 1.31 -17.74 -11.91
C PHE A 666 0.98 -16.67 -10.86
N ARG A 667 1.16 -17.03 -9.58
CA ARG A 667 0.94 -16.15 -8.43
C ARG A 667 2.15 -16.24 -7.52
N SER A 668 2.73 -15.10 -7.21
CA SER A 668 3.89 -15.01 -6.32
C SER A 668 3.56 -15.55 -4.94
N LEU A 669 4.47 -16.32 -4.38
CA LEU A 669 4.44 -16.72 -2.98
C LEU A 669 5.09 -15.61 -2.17
N ASP A 670 4.57 -15.34 -0.98
CA ASP A 670 5.06 -14.26 -0.12
C ASP A 670 6.10 -14.78 0.89
N TYR A 671 7.37 -14.71 0.48
CA TYR A 671 8.50 -15.10 1.32
C TYR A 671 9.41 -13.91 1.71
N GLU A 672 8.96 -12.67 1.58
CA GLU A 672 9.78 -11.46 1.82
C GLU A 672 10.40 -11.45 3.22
N ALA A 673 9.62 -11.79 4.24
CA ALA A 673 10.06 -11.80 5.63
C ALA A 673 10.56 -13.17 6.13
N ASP A 674 10.72 -14.15 5.25
CA ASP A 674 11.12 -15.50 5.67
C ASP A 674 12.64 -15.59 5.86
N PRO A 675 13.13 -15.80 7.10
CA PRO A 675 14.55 -15.81 7.38
C PRO A 675 15.31 -16.96 6.70
N ARG A 676 14.61 -18.02 6.24
CA ARG A 676 15.22 -19.13 5.50
C ARG A 676 15.84 -18.66 4.19
N LEU A 677 15.22 -17.67 3.52
CA LEU A 677 15.75 -17.09 2.29
C LEU A 677 16.90 -16.10 2.50
N GLY A 678 17.29 -15.91 3.75
CA GLY A 678 18.44 -15.11 4.12
C GLY A 678 19.81 -15.75 3.86
N SER A 679 19.89 -17.05 3.47
CA SER A 679 21.14 -17.76 3.14
C SER A 679 20.89 -18.92 2.19
N PHE A 680 21.88 -19.27 1.36
CA PHE A 680 21.79 -20.34 0.37
C PHE A 680 22.90 -21.37 0.61
N PRO A 681 22.66 -22.69 0.38
CA PRO A 681 21.36 -23.24 -0.01
C PRO A 681 20.32 -23.16 1.11
N CYS A 682 19.04 -23.01 0.74
CA CYS A 682 17.92 -23.06 1.66
C CYS A 682 16.83 -24.03 1.19
N GLU A 683 16.00 -24.50 2.13
CA GLU A 683 14.99 -25.50 1.86
C GLU A 683 13.59 -24.95 2.16
N LEU A 684 12.67 -25.19 1.22
CA LEU A 684 11.26 -24.86 1.35
C LEU A 684 10.42 -26.13 1.16
N ASP A 685 9.41 -26.30 2.00
CA ASP A 685 8.43 -27.36 1.86
C ASP A 685 7.19 -26.80 1.14
N LEU A 686 6.98 -27.17 -0.12
CA LEU A 686 5.93 -26.63 -1.00
C LEU A 686 4.95 -27.73 -1.41
N ALA A 687 3.71 -27.34 -1.74
CA ALA A 687 2.76 -28.27 -2.32
C ALA A 687 3.21 -28.71 -3.72
N PRO A 688 2.93 -29.95 -4.16
CA PRO A 688 3.13 -30.35 -5.54
C PRO A 688 2.43 -29.41 -6.52
N GLY A 689 3.00 -29.21 -7.69
CA GLY A 689 2.42 -28.34 -8.71
C GLY A 689 3.41 -27.79 -9.71
N TYR A 690 2.93 -26.91 -10.57
CA TYR A 690 3.72 -26.22 -11.58
C TYR A 690 4.14 -24.85 -11.08
N TYR A 691 5.41 -24.56 -11.17
CA TYR A 691 6.03 -23.37 -10.59
C TYR A 691 6.81 -22.57 -11.62
N LEU A 692 6.95 -21.29 -11.36
CA LEU A 692 7.82 -20.35 -12.07
C LEU A 692 8.74 -19.70 -11.04
N MET A 693 10.03 -19.72 -11.30
CA MET A 693 10.99 -18.86 -10.64
C MET A 693 11.35 -17.72 -11.60
N VAL A 694 11.04 -16.50 -11.22
CA VAL A 694 11.45 -15.30 -11.93
C VAL A 694 12.71 -14.78 -11.25
N THR A 695 13.78 -14.55 -12.02
CA THR A 695 14.93 -13.78 -11.57
C THR A 695 15.09 -12.55 -12.44
N GLY A 696 15.56 -11.45 -11.86
CA GLY A 696 15.76 -10.22 -12.60
C GLY A 696 16.96 -9.41 -12.12
N ASN A 697 17.61 -8.79 -13.06
CA ASN A 697 18.66 -7.81 -12.83
C ASN A 697 18.25 -6.49 -13.48
N ARG A 698 17.91 -5.50 -12.65
CA ARG A 698 17.54 -4.17 -13.13
C ARG A 698 18.80 -3.35 -13.39
N LEU A 699 18.92 -2.84 -14.60
CA LEU A 699 20.02 -2.01 -15.05
C LEU A 699 19.79 -0.53 -14.67
N LYS A 700 20.84 0.28 -14.76
CA LYS A 700 20.86 1.70 -14.36
C LYS A 700 19.85 2.59 -15.12
N ASP A 701 19.46 2.22 -16.33
CA ASP A 701 18.45 2.95 -17.12
C ASP A 701 17.02 2.47 -16.83
N GLY A 702 16.89 1.51 -15.91
CA GLY A 702 15.63 0.88 -15.53
C GLY A 702 15.29 -0.37 -16.36
N THR A 703 16.07 -0.71 -17.39
CA THR A 703 15.92 -1.95 -18.16
C THR A 703 16.12 -3.16 -17.25
N VAL A 704 15.34 -4.21 -17.44
CA VAL A 704 15.44 -5.45 -16.66
C VAL A 704 15.86 -6.61 -17.54
N LEU A 705 16.89 -7.33 -17.11
CA LEU A 705 17.29 -8.62 -17.67
C LEU A 705 16.61 -9.70 -16.84
N ALA A 706 15.54 -10.31 -17.35
CA ALA A 706 14.74 -11.31 -16.66
C ALA A 706 15.02 -12.72 -17.14
N ASN A 707 15.04 -13.68 -16.20
CA ASN A 707 15.11 -15.10 -16.50
C ASN A 707 13.92 -15.82 -15.86
N LEU A 708 13.12 -16.51 -16.66
CA LEU A 708 11.90 -17.21 -16.28
C LEU A 708 12.15 -18.71 -16.32
N SER A 709 12.20 -19.38 -15.16
CA SER A 709 12.44 -20.82 -15.07
C SER A 709 11.17 -21.55 -14.64
N PHE A 710 10.60 -22.34 -15.56
CA PHE A 710 9.38 -23.12 -15.34
C PHE A 710 9.73 -24.54 -14.92
N PHE A 711 9.17 -25.03 -13.81
CA PHE A 711 9.49 -26.37 -13.30
C PHE A 711 8.32 -27.00 -12.53
N ASN A 712 8.41 -28.33 -12.29
CA ASN A 712 7.39 -29.08 -11.57
C ASN A 712 7.91 -29.55 -10.21
N LEU A 713 7.10 -29.41 -9.18
CA LEU A 713 7.28 -30.11 -7.92
C LEU A 713 6.40 -31.35 -7.90
N VAL A 714 7.03 -32.52 -7.89
CA VAL A 714 6.35 -33.83 -7.98
C VAL A 714 6.49 -34.58 -6.66
N LYS A 715 5.39 -35.11 -6.15
CA LYS A 715 5.36 -35.90 -4.91
C LYS A 715 6.44 -36.97 -4.87
N GLY A 716 7.17 -37.04 -3.76
CA GLY A 716 8.22 -38.05 -3.52
C GLY A 716 9.54 -37.76 -4.25
N ARG A 717 9.69 -36.63 -4.91
CA ARG A 717 10.92 -36.21 -5.57
C ARG A 717 11.40 -34.87 -5.04
N GLU A 718 12.56 -34.83 -4.40
CA GLU A 718 13.23 -33.58 -4.05
C GLU A 718 13.66 -32.84 -5.33
N MET A 719 13.56 -31.51 -5.30
CA MET A 719 13.92 -30.64 -6.43
C MET A 719 14.96 -29.63 -5.98
N LYS A 720 15.93 -29.37 -6.84
CA LYS A 720 16.91 -28.29 -6.67
C LYS A 720 16.73 -27.25 -7.79
N GLN A 721 16.66 -25.99 -7.43
CA GLN A 721 16.67 -24.88 -8.35
C GLN A 721 17.82 -23.92 -8.03
N THR A 722 18.48 -23.41 -9.06
CA THR A 722 19.60 -22.47 -8.93
C THR A 722 19.14 -21.07 -9.34
N ILE A 723 19.26 -20.13 -8.43
CA ILE A 723 18.96 -18.71 -8.67
C ILE A 723 20.11 -18.10 -9.46
N ARG A 724 19.87 -17.84 -10.75
CA ARG A 724 20.86 -17.25 -11.64
C ARG A 724 20.43 -15.86 -12.08
N LEU A 725 21.25 -14.87 -11.79
CA LEU A 725 21.08 -13.49 -12.24
C LEU A 725 21.81 -13.28 -13.56
N LEU A 726 21.15 -12.68 -14.54
CA LEU A 726 21.79 -12.34 -15.81
C LEU A 726 22.77 -11.19 -15.60
N LYS A 727 23.98 -11.34 -16.11
CA LYS A 727 25.07 -10.36 -15.93
C LYS A 727 24.77 -9.06 -16.68
N GLU A 728 25.08 -7.95 -16.04
CA GLU A 728 25.06 -6.64 -16.68
C GLU A 728 26.12 -6.60 -17.82
N PRO A 729 25.81 -5.99 -18.95
CA PRO A 729 26.83 -5.71 -19.97
C PRO A 729 28.00 -4.92 -19.39
N ALA A 730 29.20 -5.08 -19.95
CA ALA A 730 30.40 -4.45 -19.45
C ALA A 730 30.21 -2.94 -19.18
N GLN A 731 30.74 -2.45 -18.06
CA GLN A 731 30.54 -1.11 -17.54
C GLN A 731 31.00 -0.03 -18.57
N LYS A 732 30.07 0.84 -18.94
CA LYS A 732 30.30 1.92 -19.89
C LYS A 732 30.73 3.20 -19.15
N VAL A 733 31.79 3.83 -19.57
CA VAL A 733 32.16 5.18 -19.13
C VAL A 733 31.09 6.17 -19.61
N LEU A 734 30.38 6.81 -18.68
CA LEU A 734 29.28 7.73 -18.95
C LEU A 734 29.78 9.14 -19.32
N GLY A 735 30.99 9.49 -18.90
CA GLY A 735 31.63 10.80 -19.14
C GLY A 735 32.87 10.95 -18.32
N LYS A 736 33.49 12.11 -18.38
CA LYS A 736 34.68 12.46 -17.59
C LYS A 736 34.50 13.81 -16.93
N LEU A 737 34.76 13.87 -15.64
CA LEU A 737 34.78 15.11 -14.87
C LEU A 737 36.13 15.82 -14.97
N ASP A 738 36.08 17.13 -15.05
CA ASP A 738 37.28 17.94 -14.83
C ASP A 738 37.60 17.97 -13.33
N MET A 739 38.52 17.11 -12.93
CA MET A 739 38.93 16.98 -11.54
C MET A 739 39.53 18.27 -10.96
N LYS A 740 40.10 19.15 -11.80
CA LYS A 740 40.64 20.44 -11.36
C LYS A 740 39.50 21.36 -10.90
N ASN A 741 38.44 21.44 -11.69
CA ASN A 741 37.25 22.22 -11.36
C ASN A 741 36.50 21.61 -10.14
N LEU A 742 36.45 20.28 -10.06
CA LEU A 742 35.84 19.58 -8.91
C LEU A 742 36.54 19.94 -7.59
N TYR A 743 37.87 19.89 -7.56
CA TYR A 743 38.66 20.25 -6.36
C TYR A 743 38.61 21.74 -6.03
N ALA A 744 38.37 22.60 -7.01
CA ALA A 744 38.22 24.04 -6.79
C ALA A 744 36.86 24.36 -6.14
N ASP A 745 35.82 23.58 -6.46
CA ASP A 745 34.45 23.79 -5.97
C ASP A 745 34.15 23.04 -4.65
N ILE A 746 34.70 21.83 -4.52
CA ILE A 746 34.45 20.96 -3.36
C ILE A 746 35.75 20.84 -2.56
N PRO A 747 35.74 21.29 -1.28
CA PRO A 747 36.96 21.25 -0.43
C PRO A 747 37.21 19.81 0.09
N ILE A 748 37.56 18.89 -0.80
CA ILE A 748 37.86 17.50 -0.46
C ILE A 748 39.20 17.41 0.29
N PRO A 749 39.25 16.88 1.51
CA PRO A 749 40.47 16.70 2.26
C PRO A 749 41.40 15.70 1.57
N GLY A 750 42.58 16.14 1.16
CA GLY A 750 43.60 15.32 0.50
C GLY A 750 43.35 15.09 -1.00
N ARG A 751 44.42 14.88 -1.79
CA ARG A 751 44.32 14.46 -3.19
C ARG A 751 43.93 12.99 -3.26
N ILE A 752 42.79 12.70 -3.91
CA ILE A 752 42.34 11.34 -4.18
C ILE A 752 43.06 10.86 -5.43
N SER A 753 44.10 10.09 -5.26
CA SER A 753 44.98 9.70 -6.37
C SER A 753 44.66 8.32 -6.95
N SER A 754 43.83 7.49 -6.33
CA SER A 754 43.54 6.14 -6.83
C SER A 754 42.28 5.47 -6.33
N ALA A 755 41.45 6.11 -5.47
CA ALA A 755 40.24 5.51 -4.93
C ALA A 755 38.99 5.98 -5.68
N ASP A 756 38.00 5.11 -5.78
CA ASP A 756 36.69 5.44 -6.30
C ASP A 756 35.95 6.42 -5.34
N LEU A 757 35.35 7.44 -5.91
CA LEU A 757 34.69 8.52 -5.19
C LEU A 757 33.22 8.61 -5.52
N ILE A 758 32.38 8.50 -4.50
CA ILE A 758 30.93 8.73 -4.60
C ILE A 758 30.65 10.17 -4.18
N LEU A 759 30.04 10.95 -5.07
CA LEU A 759 29.53 12.29 -4.78
C LEU A 759 28.01 12.25 -4.79
N ALA A 760 27.38 12.81 -3.75
CA ALA A 760 25.93 12.87 -3.61
C ALA A 760 25.49 14.31 -3.29
N TRP A 761 24.88 15.00 -4.24
CA TRP A 761 24.21 16.30 -4.01
C TRP A 761 22.85 16.01 -3.38
N MET A 762 22.62 16.57 -2.20
CA MET A 762 21.52 16.19 -1.33
C MET A 762 20.46 17.29 -1.16
N GLU A 763 19.23 16.86 -1.03
CA GLU A 763 18.11 17.64 -0.49
C GLU A 763 17.40 16.77 0.57
N PRO A 764 17.84 16.81 1.85
CA PRO A 764 17.51 15.80 2.87
C PRO A 764 16.02 15.60 3.13
N ASP A 765 15.23 16.67 2.97
CA ASP A 765 13.80 16.67 3.30
C ASP A 765 12.90 16.06 2.23
N LYS A 766 13.44 15.76 1.05
CA LYS A 766 12.68 15.19 -0.07
C LYS A 766 12.68 13.67 -0.06
N GLU A 767 11.55 13.07 -0.41
CA GLU A 767 11.38 11.61 -0.46
C GLU A 767 12.47 10.89 -1.27
N PRO A 768 12.87 11.35 -2.47
CA PRO A 768 13.93 10.69 -3.22
C PRO A 768 15.26 10.57 -2.45
N THR A 769 15.63 11.61 -1.70
CA THR A 769 16.83 11.60 -0.86
C THR A 769 16.68 10.65 0.32
N ARG A 770 15.50 10.55 0.92
CA ARG A 770 15.23 9.63 2.03
C ARG A 770 15.32 8.17 1.60
N HIS A 771 14.84 7.83 0.41
CA HIS A 771 15.04 6.50 -0.17
C HIS A 771 16.51 6.19 -0.38
N PHE A 772 17.27 7.11 -0.98
CA PHE A 772 18.73 6.95 -1.14
C PHE A 772 19.45 6.73 0.20
N ILE A 773 19.08 7.49 1.24
CA ILE A 773 19.64 7.33 2.58
C ILE A 773 19.31 5.98 3.18
N ALA A 774 18.05 5.52 3.05
CA ALA A 774 17.60 4.23 3.55
C ALA A 774 18.37 3.08 2.89
N ASP A 775 18.58 3.19 1.59
CA ASP A 775 19.36 2.24 0.78
C ASP A 775 20.83 2.18 1.22
N LEU A 776 21.49 3.34 1.41
CA LEU A 776 22.86 3.38 1.93
C LEU A 776 22.97 2.79 3.35
N LYS A 777 21.97 2.99 4.22
CA LYS A 777 21.94 2.39 5.55
C LYS A 777 21.88 0.87 5.47
N ALA A 778 21.02 0.35 4.63
CA ALA A 778 20.87 -1.09 4.42
C ALA A 778 22.15 -1.74 3.88
N LYS A 779 22.91 -1.03 3.04
CA LYS A 779 24.14 -1.51 2.39
C LYS A 779 25.43 -0.99 3.05
N LYS A 780 25.36 -0.41 4.24
CA LYS A 780 26.49 0.20 4.95
C LYS A 780 27.72 -0.70 5.04
N GLN A 781 27.51 -1.95 5.51
CA GLN A 781 28.62 -2.90 5.72
C GLN A 781 29.34 -3.26 4.40
N ASP A 782 28.61 -3.40 3.32
CA ASP A 782 29.19 -3.76 2.03
C ASP A 782 29.94 -2.58 1.38
N LEU A 783 29.43 -1.37 1.54
CA LEU A 783 30.14 -0.14 1.14
C LEU A 783 31.44 0.07 1.95
N GLU A 784 31.41 -0.22 3.24
CA GLU A 784 32.62 -0.15 4.10
C GLU A 784 33.64 -1.19 3.71
N LYS A 785 33.26 -2.42 3.35
CA LYS A 785 34.16 -3.47 2.83
C LYS A 785 34.85 -3.03 1.54
N LYS A 786 34.12 -2.35 0.67
CA LYS A 786 34.67 -1.80 -0.60
C LYS A 786 35.58 -0.57 -0.39
N LYS A 787 35.68 -0.04 0.83
CA LYS A 787 36.43 1.16 1.18
C LYS A 787 36.08 2.40 0.35
N ALA A 788 34.82 2.46 -0.13
CA ALA A 788 34.30 3.55 -0.91
C ALA A 788 34.31 4.84 -0.10
N ARG A 789 34.74 5.93 -0.70
CA ARG A 789 34.68 7.26 -0.12
C ARG A 789 33.40 7.95 -0.56
N ILE A 790 32.53 8.33 0.37
CA ILE A 790 31.26 8.97 0.08
C ILE A 790 31.33 10.43 0.52
N ILE A 791 31.00 11.38 -0.35
CA ILE A 791 30.90 12.79 -0.06
C ILE A 791 29.47 13.27 -0.27
N PHE A 792 28.81 13.60 0.82
CA PHE A 792 27.52 14.23 0.83
C PHE A 792 27.66 15.75 0.70
N LEU A 793 27.01 16.33 -0.29
CA LEU A 793 27.08 17.74 -0.64
C LEU A 793 25.75 18.42 -0.31
N PHE A 794 25.82 19.46 0.51
CA PHE A 794 24.68 20.21 1.01
C PHE A 794 24.70 21.64 0.51
N ARG A 795 23.52 22.26 0.40
CA ARG A 795 23.39 23.67 -0.03
C ARG A 795 23.83 24.67 1.04
N ASN A 796 23.67 24.31 2.33
CA ASN A 796 23.95 25.20 3.46
C ASN A 796 24.34 24.44 4.73
N GLU A 797 24.84 25.16 5.73
CA GLU A 797 25.27 24.60 7.02
C GLU A 797 24.12 23.97 7.81
N LYS A 798 22.91 24.51 7.71
CA LYS A 798 21.77 24.01 8.43
C LYS A 798 21.42 22.61 7.95
N ASP A 799 21.19 22.41 6.64
CA ASP A 799 20.86 21.12 6.03
C ASP A 799 21.93 20.06 6.37
N LYS A 800 23.21 20.45 6.35
CA LYS A 800 24.33 19.58 6.72
C LYS A 800 24.28 19.17 8.19
N ASN A 801 24.09 20.13 9.10
CA ASN A 801 24.13 19.87 10.54
C ASN A 801 22.92 19.06 10.99
N ASP A 802 21.74 19.35 10.46
CA ASP A 802 20.50 18.60 10.72
C ASP A 802 20.63 17.14 10.24
N PHE A 803 21.21 16.92 9.05
CA PHE A 803 21.50 15.60 8.52
C PHE A 803 22.50 14.82 9.39
N ILE A 804 23.60 15.46 9.79
CA ILE A 804 24.61 14.81 10.64
C ILE A 804 24.02 14.42 11.99
N ALA A 805 23.23 15.29 12.61
CA ALA A 805 22.60 15.04 13.88
C ALA A 805 21.55 13.91 13.82
N GLY A 806 20.73 13.88 12.76
CA GLY A 806 19.65 12.90 12.59
C GLY A 806 20.09 11.56 12.02
N THR A 807 21.00 11.58 11.05
CA THR A 807 21.27 10.42 10.19
C THR A 807 22.76 10.09 10.06
N GLY A 808 23.65 11.05 10.29
CA GLY A 808 25.07 10.91 9.98
C GLY A 808 25.75 9.70 10.64
N ARG A 809 25.34 9.32 11.87
CA ARG A 809 25.88 8.15 12.58
C ARG A 809 25.56 6.81 11.94
N GLU A 810 24.50 6.77 11.14
CA GLU A 810 24.02 5.56 10.47
C GLU A 810 24.68 5.37 9.09
N MET A 811 25.37 6.39 8.58
CA MET A 811 26.09 6.35 7.28
C MET A 811 27.40 5.56 7.40
N PRO A 812 28.00 5.09 6.26
CA PRO A 812 29.31 4.48 6.24
C PRO A 812 30.37 5.37 6.91
N SER A 813 31.34 4.76 7.61
CA SER A 813 32.39 5.47 8.39
C SER A 813 33.32 6.34 7.54
N SER A 814 33.40 6.06 6.24
CA SER A 814 34.17 6.84 5.23
C SER A 814 33.42 8.07 4.70
N SER A 815 32.25 8.41 5.25
CA SER A 815 31.41 9.51 4.78
C SER A 815 31.97 10.88 5.19
N LEU A 816 31.97 11.82 4.26
CA LEU A 816 32.28 13.23 4.49
C LEU A 816 31.05 14.10 4.18
N TYR A 817 30.87 15.19 4.90
CA TYR A 817 29.74 16.10 4.82
C TYR A 817 30.23 17.50 4.51
N LEU A 818 30.09 17.95 3.25
CA LEU A 818 30.70 19.18 2.77
C LEU A 818 29.66 20.14 2.17
N ILE A 819 30.02 21.41 2.15
CA ILE A 819 29.34 22.45 1.39
C ILE A 819 30.25 22.86 0.26
N PRO A 820 29.88 22.65 -1.00
CA PRO A 820 30.66 23.09 -2.14
C PRO A 820 30.64 24.64 -2.27
N ALA A 821 31.65 25.24 -2.81
CA ALA A 821 31.73 26.69 -3.06
C ALA A 821 30.61 27.17 -3.98
N LYS A 822 30.24 26.33 -4.95
CA LYS A 822 29.07 26.48 -5.79
C LYS A 822 28.30 25.16 -5.78
N PHE A 823 27.03 25.17 -5.36
CA PHE A 823 26.19 23.98 -5.43
C PHE A 823 25.81 23.72 -6.91
N ASN A 824 26.81 23.31 -7.71
CA ASN A 824 26.70 23.24 -9.15
C ASN A 824 26.64 21.77 -9.63
N ILE A 825 25.45 21.29 -9.89
CA ILE A 825 25.20 19.93 -10.45
C ILE A 825 25.61 19.87 -11.92
N ASN A 826 25.64 21.02 -12.63
CA ASN A 826 26.03 21.12 -14.05
C ASN A 826 27.51 20.79 -14.31
N MET A 827 28.32 20.54 -13.27
CA MET A 827 29.66 19.96 -13.41
C MET A 827 29.62 18.56 -14.02
N ILE A 828 28.52 17.83 -13.87
CA ILE A 828 28.33 16.53 -14.49
C ILE A 828 28.00 16.74 -15.97
N PRO A 829 28.87 16.32 -16.90
CA PRO A 829 28.64 16.58 -18.32
C PRO A 829 27.37 15.92 -18.84
N ASN A 830 26.68 16.60 -19.77
CA ASN A 830 25.48 16.09 -20.46
C ASN A 830 25.75 14.87 -21.37
N THR A 831 26.87 14.21 -21.20
CA THR A 831 27.34 13.10 -22.04
C THR A 831 26.52 11.82 -21.93
N THR A 832 25.60 11.77 -20.96
CA THR A 832 24.77 10.58 -20.74
C THR A 832 23.48 10.56 -21.56
N GLY A 833 23.18 11.59 -22.35
CA GLY A 833 21.89 11.75 -23.04
C GLY A 833 20.73 12.05 -22.08
N ARG A 834 21.00 12.19 -20.80
CA ARG A 834 20.02 12.60 -19.80
C ARG A 834 20.02 14.12 -19.66
N PRO A 835 18.87 14.79 -19.74
CA PRO A 835 18.82 16.22 -19.53
C PRO A 835 19.36 16.54 -18.13
N SER A 836 20.24 17.54 -18.01
CA SER A 836 20.70 18.08 -16.74
C SER A 836 19.51 18.77 -16.01
N GLY A 837 18.66 17.96 -15.40
CA GLY A 837 17.59 18.43 -14.53
C GLY A 837 18.08 18.47 -13.08
N SER A 838 17.70 19.50 -12.35
CA SER A 838 18.07 19.74 -10.97
C SER A 838 17.28 18.87 -9.96
N ILE A 839 16.98 17.61 -10.28
CA ILE A 839 16.25 16.72 -9.39
C ILE A 839 17.24 16.00 -8.47
N LEU A 840 17.19 16.34 -7.19
CA LEU A 840 18.03 15.75 -6.16
C LEU A 840 17.36 14.49 -5.55
N PRO A 841 18.18 13.53 -5.04
CA PRO A 841 19.64 13.55 -5.01
C PRO A 841 20.26 13.32 -6.41
N VAL A 842 21.42 13.90 -6.65
CA VAL A 842 22.27 13.47 -7.77
C VAL A 842 23.44 12.72 -7.19
N VAL A 843 23.57 11.45 -7.56
CA VAL A 843 24.61 10.55 -7.07
C VAL A 843 25.49 10.11 -8.23
N THR A 844 26.79 10.31 -8.12
CA THR A 844 27.75 9.87 -9.14
C THR A 844 28.92 9.13 -8.51
N LEU A 845 29.36 8.07 -9.17
CA LEU A 845 30.60 7.37 -8.84
C LEU A 845 31.67 7.71 -9.91
N ILE A 846 32.80 8.12 -9.43
CA ILE A 846 33.93 8.56 -10.25
C ILE A 846 35.14 7.67 -9.91
N ASN A 847 35.75 7.08 -10.91
CA ASN A 847 36.99 6.33 -10.70
C ASN A 847 38.22 7.26 -10.55
N GLY A 848 39.38 6.68 -10.20
CA GLY A 848 40.63 7.42 -10.01
C GLY A 848 41.13 8.19 -11.24
N ARG A 849 40.55 7.98 -12.44
CA ARG A 849 40.85 8.71 -13.68
C ARG A 849 39.89 9.88 -13.95
N GLY A 850 38.94 10.13 -13.05
CA GLY A 850 37.92 11.14 -13.22
C GLY A 850 36.79 10.71 -14.17
N GLU A 851 36.68 9.42 -14.52
CA GLU A 851 35.67 8.89 -15.39
C GLU A 851 34.41 8.59 -14.56
N ILE A 852 33.25 9.07 -15.02
CA ILE A 852 31.96 8.78 -14.41
C ILE A 852 31.53 7.38 -14.84
N ILE A 853 31.42 6.49 -13.86
CA ILE A 853 31.06 5.10 -14.08
C ILE A 853 29.65 4.77 -13.56
N TYR A 854 29.09 5.67 -12.76
CA TYR A 854 27.69 5.62 -12.31
C TYR A 854 27.13 7.04 -12.19
N LEU A 855 25.84 7.20 -12.52
CA LEU A 855 25.09 8.43 -12.34
C LEU A 855 23.61 8.09 -12.10
N SER A 856 23.07 8.60 -11.01
CA SER A 856 21.63 8.56 -10.68
C SER A 856 21.13 9.96 -10.35
N GLN A 857 19.90 10.27 -10.71
CA GLN A 857 19.26 11.57 -10.45
C GLN A 857 17.82 11.35 -9.97
N GLY A 858 17.46 12.04 -8.90
CA GLY A 858 16.10 11.99 -8.34
C GLY A 858 15.75 10.65 -7.71
N TYR A 859 14.52 10.24 -7.92
CA TYR A 859 13.99 9.00 -7.34
C TYR A 859 14.54 7.76 -8.03
N HIS A 860 15.37 7.00 -7.31
CA HIS A 860 15.95 5.74 -7.76
C HIS A 860 16.18 4.81 -6.56
N ILE A 861 15.53 3.64 -6.57
CA ILE A 861 15.71 2.59 -5.56
C ILE A 861 16.78 1.63 -6.00
N GLY A 862 17.60 1.12 -5.05
CA GLY A 862 18.74 0.24 -5.32
C GLY A 862 20.02 0.98 -5.67
N THR A 863 20.08 2.29 -5.43
CA THR A 863 21.32 3.08 -5.64
C THR A 863 22.51 2.51 -4.87
N GLY A 864 22.29 1.98 -3.66
CA GLY A 864 23.35 1.35 -2.85
C GLY A 864 23.93 0.11 -3.52
N ASP A 865 23.10 -0.76 -4.06
CA ASP A 865 23.50 -1.95 -4.81
C ASP A 865 24.23 -1.58 -6.11
N ASP A 866 23.72 -0.56 -6.84
CA ASP A 866 24.35 -0.06 -8.05
C ASP A 866 25.75 0.51 -7.80
N LEU A 867 25.91 1.24 -6.69
CA LEU A 867 27.21 1.74 -6.26
C LEU A 867 28.16 0.60 -5.91
N ILE A 868 27.72 -0.39 -5.12
CA ILE A 868 28.53 -1.56 -4.74
C ILE A 868 29.00 -2.33 -5.98
N ARG A 869 28.11 -2.53 -6.97
CA ARG A 869 28.45 -3.17 -8.25
C ARG A 869 29.44 -2.39 -9.06
N SER A 870 29.36 -1.08 -9.01
CA SER A 870 30.21 -0.19 -9.78
C SER A 870 31.57 0.10 -9.13
N LEU A 871 31.73 -0.22 -7.85
CA LEU A 871 32.99 -0.11 -7.10
C LEU A 871 33.91 -1.30 -7.40
N HIS A 872 35.16 -1.03 -7.76
CA HIS A 872 36.20 -2.03 -8.05
C HIS A 872 36.86 -2.64 -6.81
#